data_7ca027fd67d1d7c757c2ef22c93d5986
#
_entry.id   7ca027fd67d1d7c757c2ef22c93d5986
#
_cell.length_a   1.000
_cell.length_b   1.000
_cell.length_c   1.000
_cell.angle_alpha   90.00
_cell.angle_beta   90.00
_cell.angle_gamma   90.00
#
_symmetry.space_group_name_H-M   'P 1'
#
loop_
_entity.id
_entity.type
_entity.pdbx_description
1 polymer ?
#
loop_
_entity_poly.entity_id
_entity_poly.type
_entity_poly.pdbx_seq_one_letter_code
_entity_poly.pdbx_strand_id
1 'polypeptide(L)'
;MSMRIALAGNPNCGKTTLFNLLTGSDCHVGNWPGVTVEKRSGIIKSLHGAELVDLPGIYSLRTLSDEEGAALGFLINEKPDLIINVINANDLERSLYLTVQLELLGVPTVAALNMTDVLKKRGDKLDYNLLGELLGIRAVSVSAAENTGIDELLAACENALQEKISSPRYDFLPDGAKLIAELISPVCKEKNIPIGLGTLRLMRGDISACDLLSHREAQAVENLISSNETENFDRELLTVSHIYRFTDGVCKKALRKSKRSGGNFSRCADKILLNRFAAVPLFLAAVLTVFYLTFGSLGTRLGELADSFINGTLADALMRLLGSLGASEWVKDLVCGGILAGLGSVCSFLPQIALLFFFLGLLEDCGYMARGAFIADYPLRLLGLGGKSFVPLFMGFGCSVPALMSTRTLHAGREKKICAAVIPFMSCSAKMPVYAMLISAFFPDVRWVAVILIYSLGIACACVGSLILKKWVFKGDEPPFIFELPEYRMPSVRSALRYVRDRLREFLKKAGAVLFPASVVIWALGYFDFSMHHAADAKFSMLGRIGGAISFIFSPLGLSDWRCCVALISGLVARETTVSTLGILIGSAQSVRDIISPQAACAFMSFSLLSMPCVAAVAALRRELGTKSTLKVLIFEFITAWTVSFAVYRIALLI
;
A
#
# COMPACT_ATOMS: atom_id res chain seq x y z
N MET A 1 40.22 12.41 -0.80
CA MET A 1 38.89 11.79 -0.63
C MET A 1 37.93 12.55 -1.52
N SER A 2 37.07 11.90 -2.26
CA SER A 2 35.99 12.57 -3.02
C SER A 2 35.05 13.25 -2.03
N MET A 3 34.69 14.49 -2.27
CA MET A 3 33.72 15.26 -1.48
C MET A 3 32.37 14.57 -1.53
N ARG A 4 31.70 14.39 -0.38
CA ARG A 4 30.41 13.73 -0.29
C ARG A 4 29.32 14.69 0.16
N ILE A 5 28.24 14.74 -0.58
CA ILE A 5 27.09 15.60 -0.30
C ILE A 5 25.86 14.70 -0.05
N ALA A 6 25.15 14.94 1.05
CA ALA A 6 23.91 14.26 1.36
C ALA A 6 22.71 15.08 0.86
N LEU A 7 21.80 14.47 0.11
CA LEU A 7 20.53 15.07 -0.26
C LEU A 7 19.45 14.56 0.70
N ALA A 8 19.03 15.39 1.64
CA ALA A 8 18.01 15.09 2.65
C ALA A 8 16.71 15.84 2.38
N GLY A 9 15.61 15.36 2.94
CA GLY A 9 14.32 16.04 2.87
C GLY A 9 13.15 15.10 3.11
N ASN A 10 11.99 15.68 3.34
CA ASN A 10 10.76 14.94 3.58
C ASN A 10 10.33 14.14 2.33
N PRO A 11 9.54 13.09 2.49
CA PRO A 11 8.86 12.46 1.36
C PRO A 11 8.07 13.50 0.53
N ASN A 12 8.02 13.33 -0.77
CA ASN A 12 7.28 14.20 -1.71
C ASN A 12 7.74 15.66 -1.79
N CYS A 13 8.90 16.03 -1.26
CA CYS A 13 9.46 17.38 -1.41
C CYS A 13 10.12 17.63 -2.78
N GLY A 14 10.16 16.63 -3.69
CA GLY A 14 10.79 16.72 -5.00
C GLY A 14 12.29 16.39 -5.02
N LYS A 15 12.78 15.69 -4.00
CA LYS A 15 14.17 15.27 -3.81
C LYS A 15 14.74 14.53 -5.01
N THR A 16 14.07 13.47 -5.48
CA THR A 16 14.50 12.68 -6.65
C THR A 16 14.55 13.50 -7.94
N THR A 17 13.63 14.44 -8.13
CA THR A 17 13.66 15.34 -9.29
C THR A 17 14.89 16.26 -9.25
N LEU A 18 15.17 16.84 -8.08
CA LEU A 18 16.36 17.69 -7.88
C LEU A 18 17.65 16.87 -8.03
N PHE A 19 17.71 15.66 -7.50
CA PHE A 19 18.82 14.73 -7.67
C PHE A 19 19.15 14.50 -9.14
N ASN A 20 18.15 14.17 -9.96
CA ASN A 20 18.33 13.91 -11.39
C ASN A 20 18.81 15.16 -12.15
N LEU A 21 18.37 16.35 -11.75
CA LEU A 21 18.85 17.61 -12.34
C LEU A 21 20.33 17.88 -12.00
N LEU A 22 20.72 17.69 -10.74
CA LEU A 22 22.08 17.94 -10.27
C LEU A 22 23.10 16.93 -10.82
N THR A 23 22.69 15.67 -11.04
CA THR A 23 23.58 14.58 -11.51
C THR A 23 23.50 14.32 -13.01
N GLY A 24 22.54 14.94 -13.73
CA GLY A 24 22.32 14.70 -15.16
C GLY A 24 21.79 13.29 -15.47
N SER A 25 21.08 12.65 -14.53
CA SER A 25 20.54 11.27 -14.62
C SER A 25 21.59 10.15 -14.65
N ASP A 26 22.86 10.44 -14.51
CA ASP A 26 23.94 9.48 -14.32
C ASP A 26 23.97 9.04 -12.83
N CYS A 27 23.23 7.97 -12.52
CA CYS A 27 23.13 7.50 -11.14
C CYS A 27 23.47 6.02 -11.00
N HIS A 28 24.16 5.67 -9.91
CA HIS A 28 24.32 4.31 -9.43
C HIS A 28 23.16 3.98 -8.50
N VAL A 29 22.48 2.86 -8.77
CA VAL A 29 21.37 2.35 -7.93
C VAL A 29 21.83 1.10 -7.23
N GLY A 30 21.70 1.06 -5.92
CA GLY A 30 21.98 -0.09 -5.06
C GLY A 30 20.98 -0.16 -3.92
N ASN A 31 21.25 -0.97 -2.91
CA ASN A 31 20.46 -0.99 -1.68
C ASN A 31 21.30 -0.50 -0.50
N TRP A 32 20.65 0.12 0.48
CA TRP A 32 21.31 0.46 1.74
C TRP A 32 21.70 -0.82 2.48
N PRO A 33 22.86 -0.87 3.14
CA PRO A 33 23.32 -2.04 3.86
C PRO A 33 22.28 -2.51 4.91
N GLY A 34 21.91 -3.79 4.86
CA GLY A 34 21.01 -4.40 5.84
C GLY A 34 19.51 -4.13 5.68
N VAL A 35 19.10 -3.33 4.70
CA VAL A 35 17.69 -2.99 4.46
C VAL A 35 17.33 -3.07 2.97
N THR A 36 16.03 -3.19 2.66
CA THR A 36 15.52 -3.27 1.29
C THR A 36 15.21 -1.90 0.67
N VAL A 37 15.87 -0.84 1.16
CA VAL A 37 15.70 0.54 0.72
C VAL A 37 16.72 0.85 -0.37
N GLU A 38 16.29 1.47 -1.48
CA GLU A 38 17.17 1.86 -2.57
C GLU A 38 18.14 2.98 -2.15
N LYS A 39 19.43 2.79 -2.45
CA LYS A 39 20.47 3.83 -2.37
C LYS A 39 20.75 4.33 -3.76
N ARG A 40 20.71 5.66 -3.96
CA ARG A 40 21.09 6.32 -5.22
C ARG A 40 22.24 7.26 -4.96
N SER A 41 23.27 7.15 -5.77
CA SER A 41 24.36 8.11 -5.77
C SER A 41 24.73 8.55 -7.19
N GLY A 42 25.23 9.76 -7.34
CA GLY A 42 25.60 10.34 -8.63
C GLY A 42 26.65 11.44 -8.44
N ILE A 43 27.28 11.85 -9.52
CA ILE A 43 28.35 12.86 -9.48
C ILE A 43 27.81 14.21 -9.94
N ILE A 44 28.03 15.26 -9.14
CA ILE A 44 27.76 16.66 -9.51
C ILE A 44 29.01 17.20 -10.23
N LYS A 45 28.94 17.25 -11.58
CA LYS A 45 30.08 17.71 -12.41
C LYS A 45 30.44 19.18 -12.14
N SER A 46 29.46 20.03 -11.89
CA SER A 46 29.58 21.45 -11.61
C SER A 46 30.15 21.76 -10.21
N LEU A 47 30.22 20.81 -9.30
CA LEU A 47 30.74 20.98 -7.95
C LEU A 47 31.99 20.09 -7.73
N HIS A 48 33.04 20.35 -8.48
CA HIS A 48 34.33 19.63 -8.39
C HIS A 48 34.25 18.11 -8.42
N GLY A 49 33.18 17.51 -9.01
CA GLY A 49 32.99 16.08 -9.06
C GLY A 49 32.57 15.47 -7.73
N ALA A 50 31.87 16.21 -6.87
CA ALA A 50 31.33 15.72 -5.61
C ALA A 50 30.34 14.60 -5.79
N GLU A 51 30.39 13.57 -4.94
CA GLU A 51 29.42 12.50 -4.89
C GLU A 51 28.16 12.98 -4.15
N LEU A 52 27.02 13.02 -4.85
CA LEU A 52 25.70 13.28 -4.26
C LEU A 52 25.03 11.97 -3.91
N VAL A 53 24.62 11.79 -2.66
CA VAL A 53 23.90 10.62 -2.17
C VAL A 53 22.47 11.01 -1.82
N ASP A 54 21.49 10.40 -2.50
CA ASP A 54 20.06 10.60 -2.21
C ASP A 54 19.66 9.77 -0.98
N LEU A 55 19.36 10.44 0.13
CA LEU A 55 18.87 9.78 1.33
C LEU A 55 17.39 9.41 1.18
N PRO A 56 16.93 8.35 1.83
CA PRO A 56 15.49 8.08 1.95
C PRO A 56 14.72 9.30 2.47
N GLY A 57 13.46 9.45 2.05
CA GLY A 57 12.61 10.54 2.55
C GLY A 57 12.27 10.30 4.01
N ILE A 58 12.68 11.21 4.90
CA ILE A 58 12.49 11.11 6.35
C ILE A 58 11.81 12.35 6.90
N TYR A 59 11.08 12.19 8.00
CA TYR A 59 10.45 13.31 8.70
C TYR A 59 11.21 13.73 9.94
N SER A 60 12.04 12.86 10.48
CA SER A 60 12.81 13.10 11.69
C SER A 60 14.09 12.26 11.72
N LEU A 61 15.04 12.63 12.56
CA LEU A 61 16.25 11.85 12.84
C LEU A 61 15.97 10.80 13.94
N ARG A 62 15.07 9.86 13.65
CA ARG A 62 14.75 8.70 14.49
C ARG A 62 15.10 7.40 13.79
N THR A 63 15.04 6.30 14.52
CA THR A 63 15.28 4.96 13.99
C THR A 63 13.99 4.11 14.02
N LEU A 64 12.83 4.76 13.81
CA LEU A 64 11.53 4.09 13.87
C LEU A 64 11.21 3.29 12.59
N SER A 65 11.84 3.66 11.46
CA SER A 65 11.70 2.94 10.20
C SER A 65 13.08 2.56 9.64
N ASP A 66 13.10 1.56 8.74
CA ASP A 66 14.32 1.17 8.02
C ASP A 66 14.90 2.34 7.21
N GLU A 67 14.03 3.20 6.67
CA GLU A 67 14.38 4.40 5.91
C GLU A 67 15.07 5.44 6.80
N GLU A 68 14.48 5.74 7.97
CA GLU A 68 15.06 6.67 8.95
C GLU A 68 16.37 6.14 9.52
N GLY A 69 16.44 4.83 9.80
CA GLY A 69 17.65 4.17 10.26
C GLY A 69 18.78 4.23 9.23
N ALA A 70 18.50 4.01 7.95
CA ALA A 70 19.48 4.10 6.86
C ALA A 70 19.99 5.54 6.67
N ALA A 71 19.08 6.54 6.67
CA ALA A 71 19.45 7.94 6.55
C ALA A 71 20.31 8.41 7.73
N LEU A 72 19.90 8.11 8.95
CA LEU A 72 20.63 8.47 10.16
C LEU A 72 21.99 7.78 10.23
N GLY A 73 22.04 6.49 9.87
CA GLY A 73 23.29 5.72 9.80
C GLY A 73 24.30 6.34 8.84
N PHE A 74 23.86 6.79 7.67
CA PHE A 74 24.71 7.49 6.72
C PHE A 74 25.23 8.82 7.29
N LEU A 75 24.35 9.64 7.84
CA LEU A 75 24.70 10.97 8.38
C LEU A 75 25.72 10.90 9.53
N ILE A 76 25.64 9.85 10.37
CA ILE A 76 26.55 9.65 11.51
C ILE A 76 27.87 8.99 11.08
N ASN A 77 27.80 7.90 10.30
CA ASN A 77 28.97 7.06 10.02
C ASN A 77 29.80 7.57 8.84
N GLU A 78 29.13 8.01 7.76
CA GLU A 78 29.80 8.47 6.53
C GLU A 78 30.18 9.95 6.58
N LYS A 79 29.57 10.73 7.49
CA LYS A 79 29.83 12.14 7.75
C LYS A 79 30.00 12.95 6.46
N PRO A 80 28.91 13.31 5.78
CA PRO A 80 28.96 14.09 4.56
C PRO A 80 29.60 15.47 4.82
N ASP A 81 30.28 16.01 3.82
CA ASP A 81 30.88 17.32 3.89
C ASP A 81 29.83 18.45 3.83
N LEU A 82 28.67 18.17 3.21
CA LEU A 82 27.56 19.11 3.07
C LEU A 82 26.25 18.37 3.05
N ILE A 83 25.18 18.96 3.61
CA ILE A 83 23.81 18.51 3.49
C ILE A 83 23.01 19.50 2.63
N ILE A 84 22.41 19.05 1.55
CA ILE A 84 21.38 19.79 0.83
C ILE A 84 20.03 19.32 1.35
N ASN A 85 19.35 20.17 2.12
CA ASN A 85 18.03 19.86 2.66
C ASN A 85 16.94 20.39 1.73
N VAL A 86 16.21 19.49 1.08
CA VAL A 86 15.11 19.84 0.17
C VAL A 86 13.83 20.07 0.96
N ILE A 87 13.38 21.31 0.96
CA ILE A 87 12.21 21.79 1.70
C ILE A 87 11.06 22.02 0.72
N ASN A 88 9.90 21.48 1.03
CA ASN A 88 8.68 21.81 0.29
C ASN A 88 8.17 23.19 0.73
N ALA A 89 8.27 24.19 -0.15
CA ALA A 89 7.85 25.56 0.15
C ALA A 89 6.34 25.70 0.42
N ASN A 90 5.53 24.72 -0.04
CA ASN A 90 4.08 24.73 0.20
C ASN A 90 3.69 24.15 1.56
N ASP A 91 4.59 23.34 2.16
CA ASP A 91 4.41 22.73 3.49
C ASP A 91 5.63 23.02 4.36
N LEU A 92 5.88 24.33 4.54
CA LEU A 92 7.08 24.84 5.14
C LEU A 92 7.22 24.40 6.61
N GLU A 93 6.15 24.57 7.40
CA GLU A 93 6.12 24.28 8.84
C GLU A 93 6.59 22.84 9.14
N ARG A 94 6.10 21.90 8.37
CA ARG A 94 6.45 20.49 8.53
C ARG A 94 7.85 20.16 8.02
N SER A 95 8.26 20.78 6.92
CA SER A 95 9.59 20.56 6.37
C SER A 95 10.68 21.12 7.28
N LEU A 96 10.42 22.21 7.96
CA LEU A 96 11.34 22.82 8.91
C LEU A 96 11.59 21.96 10.16
N TYR A 97 10.67 21.07 10.52
CA TYR A 97 10.87 20.14 11.64
C TYR A 97 12.11 19.23 11.45
N LEU A 98 12.32 18.73 10.23
CA LEU A 98 13.54 17.98 9.89
C LEU A 98 14.76 18.92 9.80
N THR A 99 14.57 20.12 9.22
CA THR A 99 15.65 21.08 9.00
C THR A 99 16.39 21.41 10.29
N VAL A 100 15.67 21.78 11.36
CA VAL A 100 16.28 22.11 12.66
C VAL A 100 16.99 20.91 13.30
N GLN A 101 16.54 19.68 13.02
CA GLN A 101 17.24 18.49 13.52
C GLN A 101 18.55 18.23 12.75
N LEU A 102 18.58 18.52 11.43
CA LEU A 102 19.81 18.38 10.63
C LEU A 102 20.88 19.34 11.11
N GLU A 103 20.53 20.54 11.56
CA GLU A 103 21.48 21.51 12.13
C GLU A 103 22.21 20.96 13.37
N LEU A 104 21.55 20.10 14.16
CA LEU A 104 22.16 19.48 15.34
C LEU A 104 23.29 18.50 15.01
N LEU A 105 23.43 18.09 13.74
CA LEU A 105 24.53 17.23 13.30
C LEU A 105 25.85 17.99 13.20
N GLY A 106 25.83 19.33 13.14
CA GLY A 106 27.03 20.17 13.00
C GLY A 106 27.69 20.02 11.61
N VAL A 107 26.95 19.63 10.58
CA VAL A 107 27.40 19.57 9.19
C VAL A 107 26.85 20.79 8.46
N PRO A 108 27.67 21.46 7.60
CA PRO A 108 27.20 22.56 6.77
C PRO A 108 25.89 22.14 6.03
N THR A 109 24.86 22.98 6.13
CA THR A 109 23.54 22.66 5.57
C THR A 109 23.04 23.81 4.70
N VAL A 110 22.57 23.50 3.49
CA VAL A 110 21.94 24.46 2.58
C VAL A 110 20.46 24.02 2.38
N ALA A 111 19.53 24.95 2.60
CA ALA A 111 18.11 24.72 2.40
C ALA A 111 17.73 25.01 0.94
N ALA A 112 17.35 23.99 0.19
CA ALA A 112 16.78 24.10 -1.15
C ALA A 112 15.25 24.16 -1.05
N LEU A 113 14.66 25.36 -1.12
CA LEU A 113 13.21 25.59 -1.05
C LEU A 113 12.60 25.27 -2.41
N ASN A 114 12.11 24.04 -2.57
CA ASN A 114 11.56 23.54 -3.81
C ASN A 114 10.04 23.83 -3.94
N MET A 115 9.50 23.69 -5.16
CA MET A 115 8.10 23.96 -5.51
C MET A 115 7.69 25.45 -5.35
N THR A 116 8.62 26.37 -5.53
CA THR A 116 8.37 27.80 -5.43
C THR A 116 7.49 28.34 -6.56
N ASP A 117 7.43 27.62 -7.70
CA ASP A 117 6.48 27.87 -8.79
C ASP A 117 5.02 27.74 -8.31
N VAL A 118 4.73 26.74 -7.49
CA VAL A 118 3.37 26.55 -6.91
C VAL A 118 3.05 27.66 -5.90
N LEU A 119 4.02 28.03 -5.08
CA LEU A 119 3.89 29.13 -4.11
C LEU A 119 3.58 30.46 -4.81
N LYS A 120 4.30 30.77 -5.90
CA LYS A 120 4.05 31.94 -6.73
C LYS A 120 2.66 31.93 -7.37
N LYS A 121 2.22 30.77 -7.89
CA LYS A 121 0.85 30.59 -8.48
C LYS A 121 -0.27 30.83 -7.45
N ARG A 122 -0.01 30.57 -6.16
CA ARG A 122 -0.93 30.86 -5.06
C ARG A 122 -0.93 32.33 -4.64
N GLY A 123 0.06 33.10 -5.07
CA GLY A 123 0.26 34.48 -4.67
C GLY A 123 0.83 34.63 -3.24
N ASP A 124 1.32 33.58 -2.64
CA ASP A 124 2.01 33.60 -1.36
C ASP A 124 3.43 34.12 -1.55
N LYS A 125 3.93 34.90 -0.60
CA LYS A 125 5.28 35.47 -0.62
C LYS A 125 6.09 34.91 0.52
N LEU A 126 7.23 34.27 0.19
CA LEU A 126 8.20 33.78 1.14
C LEU A 126 9.46 34.63 1.07
N ASP A 127 9.90 35.13 2.21
CA ASP A 127 11.16 35.82 2.34
C ASP A 127 12.27 34.80 2.66
N TYR A 128 13.04 34.44 1.62
CA TYR A 128 14.08 33.42 1.69
C TYR A 128 15.25 33.84 2.55
N ASN A 129 15.62 35.16 2.51
CA ASN A 129 16.71 35.67 3.28
C ASN A 129 16.40 35.65 4.78
N LEU A 130 15.21 36.17 5.14
CA LEU A 130 14.75 36.15 6.52
C LEU A 130 14.63 34.73 7.04
N LEU A 131 14.15 33.78 6.20
CA LEU A 131 14.07 32.37 6.56
C LEU A 131 15.45 31.80 6.88
N GLY A 132 16.45 32.09 6.03
CA GLY A 132 17.82 31.68 6.23
C GLY A 132 18.45 32.26 7.51
N GLU A 133 18.22 33.53 7.77
CA GLU A 133 18.68 34.20 9.00
C GLU A 133 18.07 33.59 10.26
N LEU A 134 16.73 33.34 10.25
CA LEU A 134 16.02 32.75 11.37
C LEU A 134 16.46 31.31 11.67
N LEU A 135 16.80 30.55 10.64
CA LEU A 135 17.29 29.18 10.76
C LEU A 135 18.82 29.10 10.97
N GLY A 136 19.57 30.13 10.62
CA GLY A 136 21.05 30.11 10.65
C GLY A 136 21.69 29.32 9.51
N ILE A 137 20.96 29.08 8.42
CA ILE A 137 21.41 28.34 7.24
C ILE A 137 21.15 29.13 5.95
N ARG A 138 21.87 28.85 4.88
CA ARG A 138 21.58 29.47 3.58
C ARG A 138 20.35 28.85 2.98
N ALA A 139 19.39 29.68 2.56
CA ALA A 139 18.14 29.27 1.95
C ALA A 139 18.06 29.77 0.50
N VAL A 140 17.82 28.85 -0.45
CA VAL A 140 17.78 29.14 -1.88
C VAL A 140 16.42 28.70 -2.45
N SER A 141 15.84 29.58 -3.27
CA SER A 141 14.58 29.28 -3.99
C SER A 141 14.86 28.41 -5.20
N VAL A 142 14.20 27.24 -5.29
CA VAL A 142 14.38 26.30 -6.38
C VAL A 142 13.01 25.86 -6.92
N SER A 143 12.93 25.62 -8.22
CA SER A 143 11.84 24.82 -8.81
C SER A 143 12.45 23.73 -9.68
N ALA A 144 12.48 22.53 -9.12
CA ALA A 144 12.98 21.36 -9.85
C ALA A 144 12.10 21.01 -11.07
N ALA A 145 10.80 21.39 -11.05
CA ALA A 145 9.87 21.17 -12.18
C ALA A 145 10.14 22.14 -13.35
N GLU A 146 10.52 23.38 -13.06
CA GLU A 146 10.79 24.42 -14.04
C GLU A 146 12.31 24.62 -14.31
N ASN A 147 13.16 23.83 -13.66
CA ASN A 147 14.62 23.89 -13.75
C ASN A 147 15.17 25.30 -13.46
N THR A 148 14.71 25.93 -12.38
CA THR A 148 15.11 27.29 -11.97
C THR A 148 15.77 27.27 -10.58
N GLY A 149 16.75 28.15 -10.32
CA GLY A 149 17.43 28.28 -9.04
C GLY A 149 18.51 27.22 -8.81
N ILE A 150 18.92 26.46 -9.83
CA ILE A 150 19.93 25.39 -9.67
C ILE A 150 21.34 25.99 -9.55
N ASP A 151 21.69 26.99 -10.36
CA ASP A 151 22.99 27.63 -10.32
C ASP A 151 23.21 28.38 -8.99
N GLU A 152 22.16 29.05 -8.48
CA GLU A 152 22.19 29.70 -7.17
C GLU A 152 22.35 28.70 -6.03
N LEU A 153 21.73 27.51 -6.16
CA LEU A 153 21.90 26.43 -5.19
C LEU A 153 23.36 25.92 -5.19
N LEU A 154 23.96 25.71 -6.36
CA LEU A 154 25.33 25.25 -6.48
C LEU A 154 26.31 26.27 -5.90
N ALA A 155 26.13 27.55 -6.19
CA ALA A 155 26.94 28.64 -5.62
C ALA A 155 26.76 28.71 -4.08
N ALA A 156 25.56 28.49 -3.56
CA ALA A 156 25.32 28.44 -2.12
C ALA A 156 26.04 27.25 -1.47
N CYS A 157 26.08 26.10 -2.16
CA CYS A 157 26.81 24.91 -1.69
C CYS A 157 28.30 25.15 -1.63
N GLU A 158 28.92 25.78 -2.66
CA GLU A 158 30.33 26.13 -2.67
C GLU A 158 30.70 27.08 -1.52
N ASN A 159 29.90 28.11 -1.30
CA ASN A 159 30.10 29.04 -0.21
C ASN A 159 29.98 28.37 1.17
N ALA A 160 28.98 27.47 1.35
CA ALA A 160 28.77 26.74 2.61
C ALA A 160 29.94 25.79 2.94
N LEU A 161 30.61 25.24 1.93
CA LEU A 161 31.80 24.41 2.09
C LEU A 161 33.06 25.22 2.51
N GLN A 162 33.10 26.49 2.16
CA GLN A 162 34.23 27.38 2.52
C GLN A 162 34.04 28.03 3.90
N GLU A 163 32.81 28.12 4.39
CA GLU A 163 32.53 28.72 5.69
C GLU A 163 32.86 27.73 6.82
N LYS A 164 33.35 28.29 7.95
CA LYS A 164 33.59 27.52 9.16
C LYS A 164 32.23 27.01 9.69
N ILE A 165 32.19 25.73 10.09
CA ILE A 165 31.04 25.10 10.71
C ILE A 165 30.55 25.95 11.89
N SER A 166 29.31 26.41 11.85
CA SER A 166 28.67 27.09 12.98
C SER A 166 28.38 26.09 14.10
N SER A 167 28.50 26.53 15.36
CA SER A 167 28.11 25.67 16.48
C SER A 167 26.61 25.33 16.40
N PRO A 168 26.24 24.11 16.76
CA PRO A 168 24.81 23.73 16.78
C PRO A 168 23.97 24.68 17.63
N ARG A 169 22.80 25.06 17.13
CA ARG A 169 21.84 25.90 17.86
C ARG A 169 20.92 25.03 18.69
N TYR A 170 20.52 25.52 19.86
CA TYR A 170 19.66 24.79 20.81
C TYR A 170 18.39 25.56 21.19
N ASP A 171 18.16 26.75 20.60
CA ASP A 171 17.07 27.68 20.90
C ASP A 171 15.66 27.13 20.53
N PHE A 172 15.63 26.07 19.74
CA PHE A 172 14.38 25.33 19.40
C PHE A 172 14.14 24.10 20.30
N LEU A 173 15.04 23.78 21.21
CA LEU A 173 14.88 22.73 22.22
C LEU A 173 14.41 23.33 23.57
N PRO A 174 13.86 22.51 24.48
CA PRO A 174 13.52 22.94 25.82
C PRO A 174 14.71 23.53 26.57
N ASP A 175 14.41 24.33 27.60
CA ASP A 175 15.44 24.96 28.46
C ASP A 175 16.38 23.89 29.04
N GLY A 176 17.67 24.25 29.20
CA GLY A 176 18.69 23.32 29.67
C GLY A 176 19.41 22.52 28.58
N ALA A 177 18.93 22.53 27.31
CA ALA A 177 19.54 21.76 26.22
C ALA A 177 21.02 22.08 26.03
N LYS A 178 21.42 23.36 26.16
CA LYS A 178 22.80 23.78 26.06
C LYS A 178 23.69 23.22 27.18
N LEU A 179 23.19 23.24 28.42
CA LEU A 179 23.90 22.66 29.58
C LEU A 179 24.06 21.14 29.42
N ILE A 180 23.02 20.46 28.96
CA ILE A 180 23.09 19.02 28.67
C ILE A 180 24.12 18.75 27.59
N ALA A 181 24.17 19.55 26.50
CA ALA A 181 25.15 19.42 25.43
C ALA A 181 26.58 19.57 25.94
N GLU A 182 26.84 20.49 26.86
CA GLU A 182 28.13 20.69 27.50
C GLU A 182 28.53 19.49 28.35
N LEU A 183 27.61 18.95 29.15
CA LEU A 183 27.84 17.77 30.00
C LEU A 183 28.14 16.50 29.20
N ILE A 184 27.44 16.27 28.10
CA ILE A 184 27.62 15.06 27.29
C ILE A 184 28.73 15.16 26.25
N SER A 185 29.31 16.38 26.04
CA SER A 185 30.31 16.64 25.01
C SER A 185 31.51 15.68 25.05
N PRO A 186 32.11 15.37 26.21
CA PRO A 186 33.27 14.47 26.29
C PRO A 186 32.93 13.06 25.78
N VAL A 187 31.79 12.51 26.25
CA VAL A 187 31.35 11.15 25.91
C VAL A 187 30.87 11.07 24.46
N CYS A 188 30.20 12.10 23.96
CA CYS A 188 29.79 12.14 22.56
C CYS A 188 30.99 12.16 21.61
N LYS A 189 32.05 12.87 21.97
CA LYS A 189 33.32 12.86 21.21
C LYS A 189 33.99 11.49 21.20
N GLU A 190 34.05 10.82 22.35
CA GLU A 190 34.60 9.47 22.47
C GLU A 190 33.81 8.44 21.64
N LYS A 191 32.47 8.49 21.72
CA LYS A 191 31.59 7.58 20.98
C LYS A 191 31.30 8.03 19.52
N ASN A 192 31.95 9.11 19.07
CA ASN A 192 31.77 9.66 17.71
C ASN A 192 30.33 10.00 17.33
N ILE A 193 29.54 10.48 18.31
CA ILE A 193 28.14 10.90 18.13
C ILE A 193 28.10 12.44 18.05
N PRO A 194 27.35 13.04 17.08
CA PRO A 194 27.14 14.49 17.07
C PRO A 194 26.48 14.95 18.38
N ILE A 195 27.08 15.96 19.04
CA ILE A 195 26.66 16.42 20.37
C ILE A 195 25.18 16.86 20.38
N GLY A 196 24.78 17.63 19.36
CA GLY A 196 23.40 18.09 19.25
C GLY A 196 22.39 16.94 19.08
N LEU A 197 22.76 15.90 18.33
CA LEU A 197 21.93 14.70 18.19
C LEU A 197 21.83 13.93 19.52
N GLY A 198 22.95 13.79 20.24
CA GLY A 198 22.97 13.19 21.57
C GLY A 198 22.04 13.92 22.55
N THR A 199 22.11 15.27 22.55
CA THR A 199 21.24 16.13 23.36
C THR A 199 19.76 15.91 23.01
N LEU A 200 19.42 15.92 21.71
CA LEU A 200 18.06 15.71 21.24
C LEU A 200 17.50 14.34 21.68
N ARG A 201 18.31 13.28 21.56
CA ARG A 201 17.91 11.91 21.92
C ARG A 201 17.69 11.75 23.43
N LEU A 202 18.51 12.40 24.26
CA LEU A 202 18.33 12.41 25.71
C LEU A 202 17.06 13.17 26.11
N MET A 203 16.87 14.40 25.57
CA MET A 203 15.68 15.20 25.88
C MET A 203 14.39 14.57 25.42
N ARG A 204 14.44 13.75 24.38
CA ARG A 204 13.28 13.00 23.86
C ARG A 204 13.03 11.70 24.62
N GLY A 205 13.99 11.21 25.40
CA GLY A 205 13.93 9.92 26.07
C GLY A 205 14.26 8.72 25.18
N ASP A 206 14.83 8.95 23.99
CA ASP A 206 15.26 7.88 23.07
C ASP A 206 16.47 7.09 23.61
N ILE A 207 17.25 7.71 24.51
CA ILE A 207 18.41 7.12 25.19
C ILE A 207 18.36 7.54 26.66
N SER A 208 18.72 6.62 27.56
CA SER A 208 18.88 6.93 28.98
C SER A 208 20.19 7.70 29.24
N ALA A 209 20.16 8.65 30.15
CA ALA A 209 21.38 9.34 30.60
C ALA A 209 22.40 8.36 31.20
N CYS A 210 21.94 7.29 31.85
CA CYS A 210 22.78 6.25 32.44
C CYS A 210 23.55 5.41 31.40
N ASP A 211 23.08 5.36 30.14
CA ASP A 211 23.77 4.65 29.05
C ASP A 211 24.98 5.42 28.51
N LEU A 212 25.02 6.74 28.77
CA LEU A 212 26.04 7.63 28.24
C LEU A 212 26.98 8.16 29.32
N LEU A 213 26.50 8.40 30.54
CA LEU A 213 27.17 9.17 31.56
C LEU A 213 27.41 8.37 32.85
N SER A 214 28.33 8.86 33.70
CA SER A 214 28.48 8.35 35.06
C SER A 214 27.22 8.64 35.90
N HIS A 215 26.99 7.87 36.98
CA HIS A 215 25.75 7.95 37.77
C HIS A 215 25.47 9.39 38.31
N ARG A 216 26.51 10.16 38.65
CA ARG A 216 26.36 11.55 39.12
C ARG A 216 25.95 12.52 38.00
N GLU A 217 26.57 12.40 36.84
CA GLU A 217 26.29 13.22 35.67
C GLU A 217 24.91 12.88 35.08
N ALA A 218 24.57 11.58 35.05
CA ALA A 218 23.25 11.12 34.63
C ALA A 218 22.15 11.71 35.52
N GLN A 219 22.36 11.77 36.84
CA GLN A 219 21.39 12.35 37.77
C GLN A 219 21.29 13.87 37.59
N ALA A 220 22.37 14.58 37.26
CA ALA A 220 22.34 15.99 36.94
C ALA A 220 21.53 16.28 35.67
N VAL A 221 21.72 15.48 34.63
CA VAL A 221 20.96 15.57 33.36
C VAL A 221 19.49 15.25 33.58
N GLU A 222 19.16 14.19 34.34
CA GLU A 222 17.79 13.83 34.69
C GLU A 222 17.09 14.96 35.49
N ASN A 223 17.79 15.61 36.42
CA ASN A 223 17.24 16.74 37.17
C ASN A 223 16.97 17.95 36.25
N LEU A 224 17.86 18.23 35.27
CA LEU A 224 17.64 19.30 34.30
C LEU A 224 16.46 19.02 33.37
N ILE A 225 16.27 17.76 32.97
CA ILE A 225 15.14 17.37 32.15
C ILE A 225 13.85 17.44 32.99
N SER A 226 13.85 16.90 34.22
CA SER A 226 12.69 16.87 35.11
C SER A 226 12.23 18.27 35.57
N SER A 227 13.12 19.25 35.60
CA SER A 227 12.75 20.65 35.90
C SER A 227 11.82 21.27 34.85
N ASN A 228 11.79 20.70 33.66
CA ASN A 228 10.92 21.09 32.53
C ASN A 228 9.62 20.24 32.45
N GLU A 229 9.53 19.15 33.24
CA GLU A 229 8.36 18.28 33.26
C GLU A 229 7.27 18.87 34.17
N THR A 230 6.09 19.14 33.64
CA THR A 230 4.85 19.25 34.39
C THR A 230 4.24 17.86 34.56
N GLU A 231 3.63 17.57 35.70
CA GLU A 231 3.20 16.23 36.20
C GLU A 231 2.45 15.30 35.24
N ASN A 232 2.17 15.72 34.01
CA ASN A 232 1.38 14.96 33.02
C ASN A 232 1.93 14.99 31.56
N PHE A 233 3.18 15.45 31.32
CA PHE A 233 3.71 15.56 29.95
C PHE A 233 4.85 14.58 29.71
N ASP A 234 4.69 13.74 28.68
CA ASP A 234 5.73 12.87 28.14
C ASP A 234 6.88 13.73 27.56
N ARG A 235 8.13 13.40 27.88
CA ARG A 235 9.36 14.07 27.41
C ARG A 235 9.39 14.28 25.91
N GLU A 236 8.96 13.26 25.18
CA GLU A 236 8.88 13.32 23.73
C GLU A 236 7.94 14.43 23.28
N LEU A 237 6.72 14.46 23.85
CA LEU A 237 5.71 15.44 23.47
C LEU A 237 6.16 16.87 23.77
N LEU A 238 6.87 17.06 24.87
CA LEU A 238 7.42 18.36 25.28
C LEU A 238 8.50 18.83 24.27
N THR A 239 9.45 17.98 23.94
CA THR A 239 10.51 18.29 22.98
C THR A 239 9.94 18.59 21.58
N VAL A 240 9.02 17.76 21.11
CA VAL A 240 8.32 17.93 19.83
C VAL A 240 7.54 19.25 19.81
N SER A 241 6.82 19.58 20.89
CA SER A 241 6.04 20.83 20.97
C SER A 241 6.91 22.09 20.93
N HIS A 242 8.10 22.06 21.53
CA HIS A 242 9.07 23.15 21.47
C HIS A 242 9.58 23.36 20.04
N ILE A 243 9.97 22.30 19.36
CA ILE A 243 10.42 22.39 17.96
C ILE A 243 9.29 22.93 17.07
N TYR A 244 8.06 22.43 17.20
CA TYR A 244 6.91 22.94 16.42
C TYR A 244 6.58 24.40 16.72
N ARG A 245 6.69 24.85 17.98
CA ARG A 245 6.49 26.26 18.35
C ARG A 245 7.54 27.15 17.69
N PHE A 246 8.79 26.73 17.66
CA PHE A 246 9.85 27.44 16.99
C PHE A 246 9.60 27.51 15.47
N THR A 247 9.35 26.38 14.81
CA THR A 247 9.13 26.34 13.36
C THR A 247 7.88 27.11 12.94
N ASP A 248 6.79 27.08 13.71
CA ASP A 248 5.59 27.91 13.49
C ASP A 248 5.93 29.41 13.60
N GLY A 249 6.74 29.78 14.60
CA GLY A 249 7.22 31.14 14.76
C GLY A 249 8.04 31.63 13.56
N VAL A 250 8.93 30.79 13.04
CA VAL A 250 9.74 31.06 11.82
C VAL A 250 8.81 31.20 10.61
N CYS A 251 7.87 30.28 10.42
CA CYS A 251 6.92 30.31 9.32
C CYS A 251 6.05 31.58 9.32
N LYS A 252 5.53 32.00 10.48
CA LYS A 252 4.72 33.21 10.61
C LYS A 252 5.47 34.49 10.26
N LYS A 253 6.79 34.53 10.51
CA LYS A 253 7.63 35.69 10.19
C LYS A 253 8.03 35.69 8.73
N ALA A 254 8.43 34.55 8.16
CA ALA A 254 8.99 34.44 6.81
C ALA A 254 7.90 34.32 5.70
N LEU A 255 6.74 33.71 5.99
CA LEU A 255 5.69 33.42 5.00
C LEU A 255 4.50 34.36 5.13
N ARG A 256 4.27 35.17 4.10
CA ARG A 256 3.08 36.04 3.97
C ARG A 256 2.06 35.35 3.06
N LYS A 257 1.01 34.77 3.66
CA LYS A 257 -0.08 34.08 2.91
C LYS A 257 -0.98 35.10 2.23
N SER A 258 -1.25 34.88 0.94
CA SER A 258 -2.20 35.71 0.18
C SER A 258 -3.64 35.42 0.62
N LYS A 259 -4.49 36.46 0.68
CA LYS A 259 -5.93 36.29 0.93
C LYS A 259 -6.65 35.54 -0.20
N ARG A 260 -6.01 35.39 -1.38
CA ARG A 260 -6.53 34.67 -2.56
C ARG A 260 -6.07 33.21 -2.65
N SER A 261 -5.39 32.68 -1.64
CA SER A 261 -4.85 31.34 -1.66
C SER A 261 -5.94 30.29 -1.91
N GLY A 262 -5.76 29.47 -2.93
CA GLY A 262 -6.68 28.38 -3.32
C GLY A 262 -6.89 27.29 -2.24
N GLY A 263 -6.18 27.40 -1.11
CA GLY A 263 -6.38 26.57 0.09
C GLY A 263 -7.77 26.70 0.74
N ASN A 264 -8.58 27.70 0.34
CA ASN A 264 -9.95 27.82 0.83
C ASN A 264 -10.86 26.71 0.30
N PHE A 265 -10.67 26.26 -0.97
CA PHE A 265 -11.49 25.19 -1.53
C PHE A 265 -11.20 23.86 -0.83
N SER A 266 -9.93 23.46 -0.67
CA SER A 266 -9.57 22.23 0.03
C SER A 266 -10.05 22.22 1.47
N ARG A 267 -9.90 23.35 2.21
CA ARG A 267 -10.40 23.47 3.59
C ARG A 267 -11.93 23.43 3.65
N CYS A 268 -12.62 24.08 2.71
CA CYS A 268 -14.08 24.06 2.66
C CYS A 268 -14.59 22.65 2.33
N ALA A 269 -13.97 21.99 1.36
CA ALA A 269 -14.27 20.60 1.01
C ALA A 269 -13.99 19.64 2.19
N ASP A 270 -12.85 19.77 2.86
CA ASP A 270 -12.50 18.96 4.03
C ASP A 270 -13.45 19.18 5.20
N LYS A 271 -13.97 20.39 5.41
CA LYS A 271 -14.98 20.68 6.43
C LYS A 271 -16.27 19.85 6.24
N ILE A 272 -16.61 19.53 4.99
CA ILE A 272 -17.78 18.70 4.66
C ILE A 272 -17.38 17.23 4.64
N LEU A 273 -16.32 16.88 3.92
CA LEU A 273 -15.90 15.50 3.65
C LEU A 273 -15.27 14.81 4.85
N LEU A 274 -14.70 15.55 5.80
CA LEU A 274 -14.15 15.04 7.06
C LEU A 274 -15.08 15.31 8.26
N ASN A 275 -16.31 15.78 8.03
CA ASN A 275 -17.28 15.95 9.10
C ASN A 275 -17.60 14.59 9.74
N ARG A 276 -17.59 14.54 11.07
CA ARG A 276 -17.77 13.31 11.85
C ARG A 276 -18.98 12.45 11.43
N PHE A 277 -20.08 13.08 11.01
CA PHE A 277 -21.30 12.40 10.62
C PHE A 277 -21.42 12.20 9.09
N ALA A 278 -20.88 13.12 8.29
CA ALA A 278 -21.00 13.09 6.83
C ALA A 278 -19.88 12.30 6.15
N ALA A 279 -18.72 12.16 6.78
CA ALA A 279 -17.53 11.56 6.18
C ALA A 279 -17.77 10.11 5.71
N VAL A 280 -18.28 9.26 6.60
CA VAL A 280 -18.53 7.83 6.29
C VAL A 280 -19.62 7.65 5.23
N PRO A 281 -20.81 8.28 5.33
CA PRO A 281 -21.82 8.17 4.28
C PRO A 281 -21.38 8.69 2.91
N LEU A 282 -20.68 9.84 2.86
CA LEU A 282 -20.18 10.39 1.60
C LEU A 282 -19.10 9.51 0.97
N PHE A 283 -18.20 8.98 1.82
CA PHE A 283 -17.20 8.05 1.36
C PHE A 283 -17.85 6.78 0.80
N LEU A 284 -18.80 6.21 1.53
CA LEU A 284 -19.54 5.00 1.09
C LEU A 284 -20.29 5.26 -0.21
N ALA A 285 -20.93 6.42 -0.36
CA ALA A 285 -21.63 6.81 -1.59
C ALA A 285 -20.67 6.91 -2.79
N ALA A 286 -19.50 7.56 -2.63
CA ALA A 286 -18.49 7.64 -3.68
C ALA A 286 -18.00 6.25 -4.11
N VAL A 287 -17.73 5.39 -3.15
CA VAL A 287 -17.31 4.01 -3.34
C VAL A 287 -18.38 3.20 -4.08
N LEU A 288 -19.62 3.22 -3.58
CA LEU A 288 -20.73 2.51 -4.23
C LEU A 288 -20.96 3.00 -5.65
N THR A 289 -20.76 4.30 -5.92
CA THR A 289 -20.82 4.86 -7.27
C THR A 289 -19.75 4.25 -8.18
N VAL A 290 -18.50 4.16 -7.72
CA VAL A 290 -17.42 3.52 -8.48
C VAL A 290 -17.74 2.05 -8.75
N PHE A 291 -18.22 1.31 -7.74
CA PHE A 291 -18.60 -0.09 -7.93
C PHE A 291 -19.80 -0.25 -8.89
N TYR A 292 -20.79 0.60 -8.78
CA TYR A 292 -21.94 0.60 -9.68
C TYR A 292 -21.55 0.87 -11.14
N LEU A 293 -20.65 1.84 -11.37
CA LEU A 293 -20.16 2.13 -12.72
C LEU A 293 -19.26 1.00 -13.27
N THR A 294 -18.46 0.38 -12.40
CA THR A 294 -17.51 -0.67 -12.79
C THR A 294 -18.18 -2.02 -13.04
N PHE A 295 -19.06 -2.45 -12.13
CA PHE A 295 -19.66 -3.79 -12.14
C PHE A 295 -21.15 -3.78 -12.47
N GLY A 296 -21.76 -2.61 -12.60
CA GLY A 296 -23.14 -2.42 -13.05
C GLY A 296 -23.26 -2.44 -14.57
N SER A 297 -24.22 -1.67 -15.08
CA SER A 297 -24.62 -1.71 -16.50
C SER A 297 -23.47 -1.44 -17.50
N LEU A 298 -22.55 -0.54 -17.19
CA LEU A 298 -21.44 -0.18 -18.10
C LEU A 298 -20.41 -1.31 -18.17
N GLY A 299 -19.91 -1.77 -17.02
CA GLY A 299 -18.89 -2.80 -16.98
C GLY A 299 -19.40 -4.15 -17.47
N THR A 300 -20.65 -4.50 -17.14
CA THR A 300 -21.28 -5.74 -17.60
C THR A 300 -21.41 -5.75 -19.12
N ARG A 301 -21.94 -4.68 -19.74
CA ARG A 301 -22.05 -4.60 -21.20
C ARG A 301 -20.71 -4.72 -21.92
N LEU A 302 -19.69 -4.06 -21.42
CA LEU A 302 -18.35 -4.16 -22.00
C LEU A 302 -17.75 -5.56 -21.82
N GLY A 303 -18.01 -6.20 -20.69
CA GLY A 303 -17.59 -7.57 -20.42
C GLY A 303 -18.31 -8.58 -21.36
N GLU A 304 -19.62 -8.46 -21.53
CA GLU A 304 -20.42 -9.26 -22.44
C GLU A 304 -19.99 -9.11 -23.90
N LEU A 305 -19.66 -7.89 -24.33
CA LEU A 305 -19.11 -7.63 -25.67
C LEU A 305 -17.76 -8.32 -25.86
N ALA A 306 -16.88 -8.26 -24.86
CA ALA A 306 -15.58 -8.94 -24.92
C ALA A 306 -15.77 -10.47 -24.92
N ASP A 307 -16.67 -10.99 -24.11
CA ASP A 307 -16.98 -12.42 -24.03
C ASP A 307 -17.58 -12.94 -25.34
N SER A 308 -18.58 -12.28 -25.90
CA SER A 308 -19.19 -12.64 -27.19
C SER A 308 -18.22 -12.59 -28.35
N PHE A 309 -17.26 -11.66 -28.32
CA PHE A 309 -16.21 -11.59 -29.32
C PHE A 309 -15.23 -12.76 -29.19
N ILE A 310 -14.78 -13.08 -27.98
CA ILE A 310 -13.73 -14.10 -27.76
C ILE A 310 -14.33 -15.51 -27.79
N ASN A 311 -15.32 -15.78 -26.94
CA ASN A 311 -15.91 -17.12 -26.80
C ASN A 311 -16.99 -17.43 -27.86
N GLY A 312 -17.51 -16.38 -28.54
CA GLY A 312 -18.37 -16.54 -29.71
C GLY A 312 -17.57 -16.46 -31.02
N THR A 313 -17.36 -15.24 -31.51
CA THR A 313 -16.83 -15.01 -32.88
C THR A 313 -15.46 -15.64 -33.12
N LEU A 314 -14.53 -15.49 -32.17
CA LEU A 314 -13.18 -16.01 -32.29
C LEU A 314 -13.16 -17.55 -32.15
N ALA A 315 -13.94 -18.10 -31.21
CA ALA A 315 -14.09 -19.53 -31.03
C ALA A 315 -14.67 -20.22 -32.28
N ASP A 316 -15.73 -19.66 -32.86
CA ASP A 316 -16.31 -20.18 -34.10
C ASP A 316 -15.35 -20.12 -35.27
N ALA A 317 -14.60 -19.03 -35.41
CA ALA A 317 -13.57 -18.89 -36.46
C ALA A 317 -12.46 -19.94 -36.29
N LEU A 318 -11.99 -20.15 -35.05
CA LEU A 318 -10.97 -21.16 -34.75
C LEU A 318 -11.48 -22.58 -35.00
N MET A 319 -12.71 -22.90 -34.60
CA MET A 319 -13.35 -24.19 -34.83
C MET A 319 -13.46 -24.51 -36.33
N ARG A 320 -13.87 -23.53 -37.16
CA ARG A 320 -13.90 -23.67 -38.63
C ARG A 320 -12.51 -23.88 -39.21
N LEU A 321 -11.52 -23.12 -38.71
CA LEU A 321 -10.13 -23.24 -39.16
C LEU A 321 -9.57 -24.64 -38.83
N LEU A 322 -9.73 -25.11 -37.59
CA LEU A 322 -9.28 -26.40 -37.13
C LEU A 322 -10.02 -27.54 -37.87
N GLY A 323 -11.31 -27.34 -38.15
CA GLY A 323 -12.10 -28.28 -38.98
C GLY A 323 -11.56 -28.38 -40.40
N SER A 324 -11.23 -27.25 -41.03
CA SER A 324 -10.66 -27.24 -42.40
C SER A 324 -9.25 -27.84 -42.49
N LEU A 325 -8.49 -27.80 -41.40
CA LEU A 325 -7.16 -28.42 -41.29
C LEU A 325 -7.22 -29.91 -40.91
N GLY A 326 -8.43 -30.49 -40.72
CA GLY A 326 -8.58 -31.90 -40.37
C GLY A 326 -8.09 -32.23 -38.95
N ALA A 327 -8.08 -31.24 -38.04
CA ALA A 327 -7.65 -31.47 -36.68
C ALA A 327 -8.56 -32.49 -35.93
N SER A 328 -7.94 -33.36 -35.13
CA SER A 328 -8.65 -34.34 -34.33
C SER A 328 -9.54 -33.66 -33.26
N GLU A 329 -10.61 -34.32 -32.82
CA GLU A 329 -11.58 -33.78 -31.88
C GLU A 329 -10.93 -33.32 -30.57
N TRP A 330 -9.99 -34.09 -30.02
CA TRP A 330 -9.28 -33.71 -28.82
C TRP A 330 -8.46 -32.40 -28.93
N VAL A 331 -7.93 -32.14 -30.15
CA VAL A 331 -7.21 -30.86 -30.42
C VAL A 331 -8.18 -29.69 -30.47
N LYS A 332 -9.36 -29.88 -31.06
CA LYS A 332 -10.42 -28.87 -31.07
C LYS A 332 -10.88 -28.55 -29.63
N ASP A 333 -11.10 -29.57 -28.81
CA ASP A 333 -11.45 -29.42 -27.43
C ASP A 333 -10.36 -28.77 -26.58
N LEU A 334 -9.08 -29.13 -26.81
CA LEU A 334 -7.96 -28.48 -26.14
C LEU A 334 -7.89 -26.98 -26.49
N VAL A 335 -7.99 -26.65 -27.77
CA VAL A 335 -7.84 -25.26 -28.22
C VAL A 335 -9.04 -24.40 -27.81
N CYS A 336 -10.26 -24.89 -28.01
CA CYS A 336 -11.46 -24.10 -27.70
C CYS A 336 -11.89 -24.23 -26.23
N GLY A 337 -11.95 -25.45 -25.69
CA GLY A 337 -12.39 -25.72 -24.32
C GLY A 337 -11.31 -25.47 -23.26
N GLY A 338 -10.04 -25.71 -23.60
CA GLY A 338 -8.93 -25.49 -22.66
C GLY A 338 -8.31 -24.10 -22.79
N ILE A 339 -7.73 -23.81 -23.95
CA ILE A 339 -6.92 -22.60 -24.16
C ILE A 339 -7.80 -21.36 -24.30
N LEU A 340 -8.72 -21.38 -25.25
CA LEU A 340 -9.54 -20.20 -25.56
C LEU A 340 -10.51 -19.88 -24.44
N ALA A 341 -11.16 -20.87 -23.86
CA ALA A 341 -12.05 -20.68 -22.73
C ALA A 341 -11.30 -20.10 -21.51
N GLY A 342 -10.10 -20.61 -21.22
CA GLY A 342 -9.26 -20.11 -20.12
C GLY A 342 -8.75 -18.68 -20.33
N LEU A 343 -8.27 -18.34 -21.53
CA LEU A 343 -7.87 -16.97 -21.87
C LEU A 343 -9.07 -16.05 -22.02
N GLY A 344 -10.16 -16.54 -22.60
CA GLY A 344 -11.39 -15.81 -22.82
C GLY A 344 -12.00 -15.32 -21.51
N SER A 345 -12.05 -16.17 -20.50
CA SER A 345 -12.56 -15.78 -19.18
C SER A 345 -11.78 -14.62 -18.56
N VAL A 346 -10.45 -14.60 -18.71
CA VAL A 346 -9.60 -13.49 -18.24
C VAL A 346 -9.87 -12.21 -19.03
N CYS A 347 -9.98 -12.33 -20.35
CA CYS A 347 -10.18 -11.19 -21.25
C CYS A 347 -11.59 -10.56 -21.11
N SER A 348 -12.61 -11.37 -20.80
CA SER A 348 -13.98 -10.88 -20.56
C SER A 348 -14.07 -9.97 -19.34
N PHE A 349 -13.20 -10.15 -18.32
CA PHE A 349 -13.12 -9.27 -17.15
C PHE A 349 -12.20 -8.07 -17.34
N LEU A 350 -11.40 -8.02 -18.40
CA LEU A 350 -10.42 -6.96 -18.61
C LEU A 350 -11.05 -5.55 -18.68
N PRO A 351 -12.20 -5.33 -19.36
CA PRO A 351 -12.85 -4.03 -19.38
C PRO A 351 -13.31 -3.57 -17.99
N GLN A 352 -13.83 -4.47 -17.18
CA GLN A 352 -14.25 -4.17 -15.81
C GLN A 352 -13.06 -3.79 -14.93
N ILE A 353 -11.95 -4.51 -15.04
CA ILE A 353 -10.70 -4.19 -14.32
C ILE A 353 -10.15 -2.84 -14.81
N ALA A 354 -10.22 -2.55 -16.10
CA ALA A 354 -9.80 -1.25 -16.66
C ALA A 354 -10.61 -0.09 -16.10
N LEU A 355 -11.94 -0.23 -16.03
CA LEU A 355 -12.84 0.75 -15.43
C LEU A 355 -12.55 0.94 -13.94
N LEU A 356 -12.34 -0.15 -13.21
CA LEU A 356 -11.99 -0.08 -11.78
C LEU A 356 -10.72 0.74 -11.56
N PHE A 357 -9.65 0.41 -12.29
CA PHE A 357 -8.40 1.15 -12.19
C PHE A 357 -8.53 2.61 -12.65
N PHE A 358 -9.37 2.87 -13.63
CA PHE A 358 -9.63 4.24 -14.08
C PHE A 358 -10.27 5.08 -12.98
N PHE A 359 -11.35 4.61 -12.38
CA PHE A 359 -12.03 5.35 -11.31
C PHE A 359 -11.19 5.44 -10.03
N LEU A 360 -10.47 4.36 -9.66
CA LEU A 360 -9.55 4.40 -8.53
C LEU A 360 -8.40 5.39 -8.78
N GLY A 361 -7.85 5.42 -10.00
CA GLY A 361 -6.81 6.38 -10.38
C GLY A 361 -7.32 7.84 -10.30
N LEU A 362 -8.57 8.10 -10.68
CA LEU A 362 -9.18 9.43 -10.51
C LEU A 362 -9.34 9.80 -9.04
N LEU A 363 -9.79 8.87 -8.19
CA LEU A 363 -9.94 9.10 -6.75
C LEU A 363 -8.58 9.29 -6.04
N GLU A 364 -7.54 8.59 -6.49
CA GLU A 364 -6.18 8.73 -5.99
C GLU A 364 -5.58 10.08 -6.41
N ASP A 365 -5.69 10.43 -7.70
CA ASP A 365 -5.12 11.66 -8.27
C ASP A 365 -5.77 12.94 -7.68
N CYS A 366 -7.08 12.90 -7.39
CA CYS A 366 -7.76 14.03 -6.73
C CYS A 366 -7.47 14.13 -5.21
N GLY A 367 -6.81 13.13 -4.61
CA GLY A 367 -6.49 13.10 -3.18
C GLY A 367 -7.62 12.61 -2.27
N TYR A 368 -8.72 12.09 -2.82
CA TYR A 368 -9.87 11.60 -2.04
C TYR A 368 -9.56 10.30 -1.27
N MET A 369 -8.73 9.41 -1.87
CA MET A 369 -8.33 8.16 -1.22
C MET A 369 -7.56 8.39 0.09
N ALA A 370 -6.77 9.46 0.18
CA ALA A 370 -6.07 9.83 1.41
C ALA A 370 -7.05 10.18 2.54
N ARG A 371 -8.20 10.83 2.22
CA ARG A 371 -9.25 11.13 3.21
C ARG A 371 -9.95 9.86 3.67
N GLY A 372 -10.26 8.95 2.74
CA GLY A 372 -10.78 7.63 3.09
C GLY A 372 -9.87 6.87 4.06
N ALA A 373 -8.57 6.88 3.77
CA ALA A 373 -7.57 6.28 4.62
C ALA A 373 -7.47 6.97 6.00
N PHE A 374 -7.60 8.29 6.06
CA PHE A 374 -7.64 9.04 7.33
C PHE A 374 -8.88 8.70 8.17
N ILE A 375 -10.06 8.62 7.55
CA ILE A 375 -11.31 8.25 8.23
C ILE A 375 -11.22 6.84 8.80
N ALA A 376 -10.61 5.91 8.05
CA ALA A 376 -10.48 4.51 8.44
C ALA A 376 -9.32 4.24 9.41
N ASP A 377 -8.42 5.20 9.66
CA ASP A 377 -7.19 4.98 10.44
C ASP A 377 -7.51 4.53 11.87
N TYR A 378 -8.42 5.19 12.56
CA TYR A 378 -8.76 4.85 13.94
C TYR A 378 -9.27 3.41 14.11
N PRO A 379 -10.32 2.94 13.38
CA PRO A 379 -10.77 1.56 13.51
C PRO A 379 -9.73 0.53 13.02
N LEU A 380 -8.93 0.85 12.01
CA LEU A 380 -7.90 -0.07 11.52
C LEU A 380 -6.74 -0.25 12.51
N ARG A 381 -6.35 0.78 13.25
CA ARG A 381 -5.32 0.68 14.30
C ARG A 381 -5.72 -0.29 15.41
N LEU A 382 -6.99 -0.37 15.77
CA LEU A 382 -7.48 -1.37 16.72
C LEU A 382 -7.21 -2.79 16.24
N LEU A 383 -7.25 -3.00 14.93
CA LEU A 383 -6.98 -4.28 14.27
C LEU A 383 -5.48 -4.52 14.02
N GLY A 384 -4.60 -3.57 14.35
CA GLY A 384 -3.17 -3.63 14.06
C GLY A 384 -2.81 -3.31 12.61
N LEU A 385 -3.63 -2.49 11.98
CA LEU A 385 -3.45 -1.99 10.62
C LEU A 385 -3.46 -0.46 10.66
N GLY A 386 -2.61 0.20 9.90
CA GLY A 386 -2.65 1.66 9.75
C GLY A 386 -3.65 2.10 8.68
N GLY A 387 -3.97 3.39 8.65
CA GLY A 387 -4.90 3.95 7.67
C GLY A 387 -4.52 3.71 6.21
N LYS A 388 -3.22 3.58 5.90
CA LYS A 388 -2.77 3.21 4.55
C LYS A 388 -3.26 1.83 4.10
N SER A 389 -3.48 0.90 5.02
CA SER A 389 -4.02 -0.43 4.73
C SER A 389 -5.45 -0.38 4.21
N PHE A 390 -6.15 0.75 4.39
CA PHE A 390 -7.49 0.95 3.88
C PHE A 390 -7.58 0.80 2.36
N VAL A 391 -6.63 1.37 1.61
CA VAL A 391 -6.63 1.33 0.14
C VAL A 391 -6.52 -0.11 -0.38
N PRO A 392 -5.54 -0.93 0.02
CA PRO A 392 -5.48 -2.35 -0.34
C PRO A 392 -6.72 -3.14 0.06
N LEU A 393 -7.22 -2.98 1.28
CA LEU A 393 -8.42 -3.68 1.75
C LEU A 393 -9.64 -3.33 0.91
N PHE A 394 -9.81 -2.06 0.60
CA PHE A 394 -10.88 -1.58 -0.23
C PHE A 394 -10.81 -2.13 -1.67
N MET A 395 -9.63 -2.11 -2.28
CA MET A 395 -9.40 -2.73 -3.59
C MET A 395 -9.73 -4.23 -3.60
N GLY A 396 -9.64 -4.91 -2.45
CA GLY A 396 -9.98 -6.31 -2.27
C GLY A 396 -11.42 -6.66 -2.63
N PHE A 397 -12.36 -5.74 -2.44
CA PHE A 397 -13.75 -5.92 -2.88
C PHE A 397 -13.90 -5.94 -4.40
N GLY A 398 -13.01 -5.30 -5.13
CA GLY A 398 -12.97 -5.38 -6.59
C GLY A 398 -12.21 -6.61 -7.07
N CYS A 399 -10.92 -6.68 -6.77
CA CYS A 399 -10.04 -7.78 -7.16
C CYS A 399 -8.86 -7.93 -6.17
N SER A 400 -8.67 -9.14 -5.67
CA SER A 400 -7.61 -9.44 -4.71
C SER A 400 -6.19 -9.30 -5.31
N VAL A 401 -5.98 -9.49 -6.61
CA VAL A 401 -4.66 -9.40 -7.24
C VAL A 401 -4.07 -7.98 -7.14
N PRO A 402 -4.74 -6.93 -7.67
CA PRO A 402 -4.26 -5.56 -7.52
C PRO A 402 -4.24 -5.09 -6.06
N ALA A 403 -5.17 -5.56 -5.24
CA ALA A 403 -5.20 -5.28 -3.81
C ALA A 403 -3.92 -5.76 -3.11
N LEU A 404 -3.49 -6.99 -3.35
CA LEU A 404 -2.24 -7.55 -2.85
C LEU A 404 -1.02 -6.79 -3.38
N MET A 405 -1.02 -6.42 -4.66
CA MET A 405 0.06 -5.63 -5.25
C MET A 405 0.16 -4.23 -4.64
N SER A 406 -0.96 -3.62 -4.25
CA SER A 406 -0.97 -2.30 -3.61
C SER A 406 -0.41 -2.32 -2.18
N THR A 407 -0.29 -3.50 -1.53
CA THR A 407 0.39 -3.61 -0.22
C THR A 407 1.86 -3.24 -0.26
N ARG A 408 2.47 -3.05 -1.44
CA ARG A 408 3.83 -2.50 -1.58
C ARG A 408 3.98 -1.08 -1.04
N THR A 409 2.89 -0.32 -1.01
CA THR A 409 2.88 1.04 -0.45
C THR A 409 2.91 1.04 1.08
N LEU A 410 2.69 -0.12 1.71
CA LEU A 410 2.81 -0.30 3.14
C LEU A 410 4.27 -0.57 3.54
N HIS A 411 4.65 -0.18 4.74
CA HIS A 411 5.98 -0.46 5.26
C HIS A 411 6.22 -1.97 5.34
N ALA A 412 7.46 -2.38 5.06
CA ALA A 412 7.86 -3.79 5.11
C ALA A 412 7.89 -4.30 6.56
N GLY A 413 6.73 -4.68 7.09
CA GLY A 413 6.62 -5.10 8.48
C GLY A 413 5.41 -5.99 8.74
N ARG A 414 4.97 -5.98 9.98
CA ARG A 414 3.80 -6.72 10.46
C ARG A 414 2.52 -6.28 9.73
N GLU A 415 2.31 -4.96 9.57
CA GLU A 415 1.14 -4.37 8.91
C GLU A 415 0.93 -4.94 7.51
N LYS A 416 1.98 -4.94 6.67
CA LYS A 416 1.92 -5.50 5.31
C LYS A 416 1.49 -6.96 5.30
N LYS A 417 2.03 -7.78 6.23
CA LYS A 417 1.74 -9.22 6.31
C LYS A 417 0.30 -9.47 6.73
N ILE A 418 -0.20 -8.74 7.73
CA ILE A 418 -1.59 -8.85 8.20
C ILE A 418 -2.55 -8.37 7.11
N CYS A 419 -2.29 -7.19 6.53
CA CYS A 419 -3.12 -6.63 5.46
C CYS A 419 -3.23 -7.61 4.29
N ALA A 420 -2.11 -8.13 3.80
CA ALA A 420 -2.09 -9.09 2.70
C ALA A 420 -2.81 -10.41 3.05
N ALA A 421 -2.77 -10.85 4.31
CA ALA A 421 -3.43 -12.08 4.75
C ALA A 421 -4.95 -11.95 4.87
N VAL A 422 -5.49 -10.74 5.09
CA VAL A 422 -6.93 -10.54 5.25
C VAL A 422 -7.63 -10.02 4.00
N ILE A 423 -6.89 -9.52 3.00
CA ILE A 423 -7.45 -9.11 1.69
C ILE A 423 -8.32 -10.20 1.05
N PRO A 424 -7.96 -11.50 1.03
CA PRO A 424 -8.77 -12.55 0.41
C PRO A 424 -10.15 -12.75 1.05
N PHE A 425 -10.36 -12.32 2.30
CA PHE A 425 -11.67 -12.36 2.96
C PHE A 425 -12.64 -11.30 2.43
N MET A 426 -12.11 -10.27 1.73
CA MET A 426 -12.96 -9.33 1.00
C MET A 426 -13.57 -10.03 -0.21
N SER A 427 -14.89 -9.86 -0.38
CA SER A 427 -15.60 -10.49 -1.48
C SER A 427 -15.26 -9.80 -2.79
N CYS A 428 -14.44 -10.41 -3.63
CA CYS A 428 -14.13 -9.87 -4.96
C CYS A 428 -15.31 -10.07 -5.94
N SER A 429 -15.35 -9.27 -7.00
CA SER A 429 -16.40 -9.30 -8.02
C SER A 429 -16.58 -10.67 -8.70
N ALA A 430 -15.51 -11.43 -8.88
CA ALA A 430 -15.54 -12.77 -9.49
C ALA A 430 -16.29 -13.81 -8.63
N LYS A 431 -16.56 -13.55 -7.34
CA LYS A 431 -17.38 -14.40 -6.47
C LYS A 431 -18.87 -14.11 -6.61
N MET A 432 -19.25 -12.93 -7.11
CA MET A 432 -20.66 -12.51 -7.21
C MET A 432 -21.56 -13.44 -8.03
N PRO A 433 -21.11 -13.99 -9.18
CA PRO A 433 -21.96 -14.94 -9.94
C PRO A 433 -22.33 -16.18 -9.14
N VAL A 434 -21.40 -16.70 -8.29
CA VAL A 434 -21.67 -17.85 -7.40
C VAL A 434 -22.78 -17.52 -6.41
N TYR A 435 -22.69 -16.33 -5.78
CA TYR A 435 -23.71 -15.87 -4.84
C TYR A 435 -25.05 -15.65 -5.54
N ALA A 436 -25.03 -14.98 -6.70
CA ALA A 436 -26.25 -14.71 -7.46
C ALA A 436 -26.97 -16.00 -7.85
N MET A 437 -26.25 -17.02 -8.30
CA MET A 437 -26.80 -18.33 -8.65
C MET A 437 -27.44 -19.02 -7.44
N LEU A 438 -26.70 -19.14 -6.33
CA LEU A 438 -27.18 -19.84 -5.14
C LEU A 438 -28.28 -19.07 -4.42
N ILE A 439 -28.17 -17.74 -4.29
CA ILE A 439 -29.21 -16.91 -3.67
C ILE A 439 -30.50 -16.94 -4.49
N SER A 440 -30.43 -16.88 -5.84
CA SER A 440 -31.61 -16.99 -6.69
C SER A 440 -32.25 -18.36 -6.61
N ALA A 441 -31.46 -19.42 -6.43
CA ALA A 441 -31.95 -20.77 -6.28
C ALA A 441 -32.61 -21.01 -4.92
N PHE A 442 -32.05 -20.57 -3.81
CA PHE A 442 -32.48 -20.94 -2.47
C PHE A 442 -33.16 -19.82 -1.67
N PHE A 443 -32.85 -18.55 -1.95
CA PHE A 443 -33.27 -17.38 -1.16
C PHE A 443 -33.90 -16.27 -2.02
N PRO A 444 -34.88 -16.56 -2.89
CA PRO A 444 -35.40 -15.56 -3.84
C PRO A 444 -36.08 -14.37 -3.16
N ASP A 445 -36.69 -14.58 -1.98
CA ASP A 445 -37.45 -13.53 -1.28
C ASP A 445 -36.59 -12.61 -0.44
N VAL A 446 -35.40 -13.08 -0.03
CA VAL A 446 -34.50 -12.35 0.89
C VAL A 446 -33.12 -12.07 0.26
N ARG A 447 -33.08 -11.85 -1.07
CA ARG A 447 -31.83 -11.69 -1.82
C ARG A 447 -30.89 -10.64 -1.24
N TRP A 448 -31.41 -9.47 -0.90
CA TRP A 448 -30.63 -8.37 -0.37
C TRP A 448 -30.05 -8.68 1.02
N VAL A 449 -30.82 -9.35 1.87
CA VAL A 449 -30.37 -9.76 3.20
C VAL A 449 -29.23 -10.76 3.08
N ALA A 450 -29.37 -11.77 2.20
CA ALA A 450 -28.34 -12.77 1.97
C ALA A 450 -27.01 -12.15 1.49
N VAL A 451 -27.07 -11.18 0.56
CA VAL A 451 -25.88 -10.46 0.09
C VAL A 451 -25.24 -9.69 1.23
N ILE A 452 -26.01 -8.92 2.00
CA ILE A 452 -25.49 -8.13 3.13
C ILE A 452 -24.83 -9.05 4.17
N LEU A 453 -25.45 -10.20 4.48
CA LEU A 453 -24.90 -11.17 5.43
C LEU A 453 -23.55 -11.75 4.96
N ILE A 454 -23.43 -12.11 3.67
CA ILE A 454 -22.18 -12.63 3.10
C ILE A 454 -21.07 -11.59 3.18
N TYR A 455 -21.33 -10.34 2.79
CA TYR A 455 -20.34 -9.27 2.86
C TYR A 455 -19.94 -8.95 4.32
N SER A 456 -20.94 -8.90 5.22
CA SER A 456 -20.69 -8.69 6.65
C SER A 456 -19.85 -9.80 7.27
N LEU A 457 -20.09 -11.06 6.86
CA LEU A 457 -19.30 -12.22 7.28
C LEU A 457 -17.84 -12.08 6.85
N GLY A 458 -17.58 -11.67 5.60
CA GLY A 458 -16.22 -11.44 5.10
C GLY A 458 -15.48 -10.37 5.90
N ILE A 459 -16.14 -9.23 6.15
CA ILE A 459 -15.57 -8.15 6.95
C ILE A 459 -15.30 -8.59 8.39
N ALA A 460 -16.25 -9.29 9.01
CA ALA A 460 -16.11 -9.82 10.37
C ALA A 460 -14.91 -10.79 10.47
N CYS A 461 -14.79 -11.71 9.51
CA CYS A 461 -13.66 -12.63 9.44
C CYS A 461 -12.32 -11.91 9.21
N ALA A 462 -12.30 -10.85 8.40
CA ALA A 462 -11.10 -10.03 8.23
C ALA A 462 -10.71 -9.31 9.53
N CYS A 463 -11.65 -8.75 10.26
CA CYS A 463 -11.40 -8.11 11.56
C CYS A 463 -10.88 -9.11 12.59
N VAL A 464 -11.57 -10.24 12.77
CA VAL A 464 -11.15 -11.29 13.72
C VAL A 464 -9.82 -11.90 13.29
N GLY A 465 -9.64 -12.17 12.00
CA GLY A 465 -8.40 -12.67 11.42
C GLY A 465 -7.22 -11.73 11.66
N SER A 466 -7.42 -10.43 11.49
CA SER A 466 -6.40 -9.42 11.79
C SER A 466 -5.97 -9.49 13.26
N LEU A 467 -6.91 -9.57 14.19
CA LEU A 467 -6.62 -9.66 15.63
C LEU A 467 -5.86 -10.95 15.99
N ILE A 468 -6.25 -12.09 15.40
CA ILE A 468 -5.58 -13.38 15.60
C ILE A 468 -4.14 -13.31 15.06
N LEU A 469 -3.96 -12.81 13.84
CA LEU A 469 -2.65 -12.68 13.21
C LEU A 469 -1.75 -11.69 13.95
N LYS A 470 -2.32 -10.60 14.45
CA LYS A 470 -1.64 -9.60 15.29
C LYS A 470 -1.10 -10.23 16.57
N LYS A 471 -1.90 -11.02 17.26
CA LYS A 471 -1.56 -11.55 18.58
C LYS A 471 -0.65 -12.78 18.51
N TRP A 472 -0.86 -13.67 17.51
CA TRP A 472 -0.31 -15.03 17.56
C TRP A 472 0.72 -15.33 16.46
N VAL A 473 0.61 -14.71 15.29
CA VAL A 473 1.42 -15.09 14.12
C VAL A 473 2.51 -14.07 13.79
N PHE A 474 2.15 -12.78 13.75
CA PHE A 474 3.06 -11.70 13.38
C PHE A 474 3.25 -10.75 14.55
N LYS A 475 4.32 -10.95 15.33
CA LYS A 475 4.71 -10.07 16.44
C LYS A 475 5.60 -8.94 15.94
N GLY A 476 5.60 -7.79 16.61
CA GLY A 476 6.42 -6.61 16.31
C GLY A 476 5.67 -5.32 16.62
N ASP A 477 6.41 -4.24 16.82
CA ASP A 477 5.86 -2.90 17.03
C ASP A 477 5.63 -2.21 15.70
N GLU A 478 4.64 -1.32 15.66
CA GLU A 478 4.33 -0.49 14.51
C GLU A 478 4.87 0.93 14.77
N PRO A 479 5.68 1.48 13.85
CA PRO A 479 6.09 2.87 13.98
C PRO A 479 4.86 3.78 13.88
N PRO A 480 4.80 4.84 14.68
CA PRO A 480 3.73 5.84 14.58
C PRO A 480 3.77 6.47 13.19
N PHE A 481 2.65 6.40 12.48
CA PHE A 481 2.55 6.98 11.14
C PHE A 481 1.86 8.34 11.19
N ILE A 482 2.51 9.34 10.60
CA ILE A 482 1.96 10.69 10.44
C ILE A 482 1.24 10.76 9.09
N PHE A 483 -0.07 11.05 9.14
CA PHE A 483 -0.92 11.10 7.95
C PHE A 483 -0.83 12.47 7.26
N GLU A 484 -0.42 12.50 5.99
CA GLU A 484 -0.48 13.70 5.15
C GLU A 484 -1.75 13.70 4.31
N LEU A 485 -2.57 14.72 4.46
CA LEU A 485 -3.69 14.95 3.57
C LEU A 485 -3.23 15.86 2.41
N PRO A 486 -3.04 15.30 1.20
CA PRO A 486 -2.66 16.10 0.04
C PRO A 486 -3.77 17.10 -0.30
N GLU A 487 -3.44 18.24 -0.89
CA GLU A 487 -4.45 19.17 -1.39
C GLU A 487 -5.27 18.54 -2.52
N TYR A 488 -6.55 18.91 -2.61
CA TYR A 488 -7.38 18.50 -3.73
C TYR A 488 -6.84 19.07 -5.03
N ARG A 489 -6.71 18.19 -6.01
CA ARG A 489 -6.32 18.53 -7.38
C ARG A 489 -7.38 18.04 -8.35
N MET A 490 -7.56 18.76 -9.43
CA MET A 490 -8.39 18.26 -10.53
C MET A 490 -7.72 17.02 -11.12
N PRO A 491 -8.41 15.87 -11.16
CA PRO A 491 -7.83 14.64 -11.67
C PRO A 491 -7.52 14.77 -13.16
N SER A 492 -6.36 14.27 -13.58
CA SER A 492 -5.95 14.28 -14.97
C SER A 492 -6.35 12.97 -15.65
N VAL A 493 -7.23 13.04 -16.64
CA VAL A 493 -7.64 11.87 -17.44
C VAL A 493 -6.43 11.19 -18.09
N ARG A 494 -5.43 11.96 -18.53
CA ARG A 494 -4.18 11.42 -19.11
C ARG A 494 -3.39 10.61 -18.08
N SER A 495 -3.32 11.10 -16.84
CA SER A 495 -2.68 10.40 -15.71
C SER A 495 -3.40 9.09 -15.40
N ALA A 496 -4.74 9.16 -15.26
CA ALA A 496 -5.57 7.99 -15.01
C ALA A 496 -5.45 6.92 -16.12
N LEU A 497 -5.46 7.31 -17.40
CA LEU A 497 -5.28 6.39 -18.52
C LEU A 497 -3.87 5.74 -18.53
N ARG A 498 -2.83 6.49 -18.18
CA ARG A 498 -1.48 5.95 -18.03
C ARG A 498 -1.43 4.92 -16.90
N TYR A 499 -2.03 5.25 -15.76
CA TYR A 499 -2.16 4.35 -14.62
C TYR A 499 -2.87 3.05 -14.99
N VAL A 500 -4.02 3.15 -15.70
CA VAL A 500 -4.76 1.98 -16.22
C VAL A 500 -3.88 1.13 -17.12
N ARG A 501 -3.22 1.73 -18.12
CA ARG A 501 -2.36 1.01 -19.05
C ARG A 501 -1.25 0.22 -18.32
N ASP A 502 -0.58 0.87 -17.37
CA ASP A 502 0.55 0.26 -16.69
C ASP A 502 0.08 -0.89 -15.76
N ARG A 503 -1.05 -0.71 -15.07
CA ARG A 503 -1.68 -1.75 -14.25
C ARG A 503 -2.23 -2.91 -15.07
N LEU A 504 -2.90 -2.64 -16.18
CA LEU A 504 -3.38 -3.68 -17.08
C LEU A 504 -2.23 -4.50 -17.69
N ARG A 505 -1.17 -3.84 -18.13
CA ARG A 505 0.02 -4.54 -18.65
C ARG A 505 0.65 -5.47 -17.61
N GLU A 506 0.74 -5.00 -16.36
CA GLU A 506 1.25 -5.80 -15.25
C GLU A 506 0.30 -6.96 -14.92
N PHE A 507 -1.02 -6.73 -14.92
CA PHE A 507 -2.03 -7.77 -14.73
C PHE A 507 -1.99 -8.82 -15.82
N LEU A 508 -2.00 -8.44 -17.11
CA LEU A 508 -1.96 -9.36 -18.24
C LEU A 508 -0.70 -10.24 -18.25
N LYS A 509 0.46 -9.66 -17.95
CA LYS A 509 1.70 -10.44 -17.85
C LYS A 509 1.63 -11.50 -16.75
N LYS A 510 1.04 -11.16 -15.59
CA LYS A 510 0.95 -12.09 -14.45
C LYS A 510 -0.19 -13.08 -14.60
N ALA A 511 -1.37 -12.61 -14.99
CA ALA A 511 -2.54 -13.45 -15.18
C ALA A 511 -2.32 -14.44 -16.32
N GLY A 512 -1.80 -14.00 -17.48
CA GLY A 512 -1.50 -14.88 -18.60
C GLY A 512 -0.47 -15.95 -18.25
N ALA A 513 0.61 -15.60 -17.55
CA ALA A 513 1.65 -16.56 -17.19
C ALA A 513 1.21 -17.63 -16.18
N VAL A 514 0.16 -17.39 -15.39
CA VAL A 514 -0.29 -18.29 -14.32
C VAL A 514 -1.61 -18.95 -14.66
N LEU A 515 -2.60 -18.18 -15.15
CA LEU A 515 -3.95 -18.71 -15.42
C LEU A 515 -3.98 -19.59 -16.66
N PHE A 516 -3.20 -19.26 -17.69
CA PHE A 516 -3.16 -20.08 -18.92
C PHE A 516 -2.69 -21.52 -18.63
N PRO A 517 -1.52 -21.77 -18.00
CA PRO A 517 -1.13 -23.15 -17.69
C PRO A 517 -2.12 -23.84 -16.75
N ALA A 518 -2.68 -23.10 -15.77
CA ALA A 518 -3.62 -23.67 -14.83
C ALA A 518 -4.93 -24.09 -15.49
N SER A 519 -5.48 -23.31 -16.43
CA SER A 519 -6.69 -23.70 -17.16
C SER A 519 -6.48 -24.91 -18.06
N VAL A 520 -5.31 -25.02 -18.72
CA VAL A 520 -4.93 -26.21 -19.50
C VAL A 520 -4.84 -27.45 -18.61
N VAL A 521 -4.24 -27.33 -17.43
CA VAL A 521 -4.16 -28.45 -16.46
C VAL A 521 -5.55 -28.88 -16.00
N ILE A 522 -6.44 -27.95 -15.66
CA ILE A 522 -7.81 -28.30 -15.24
C ILE A 522 -8.59 -28.93 -16.38
N TRP A 523 -8.46 -28.40 -17.60
CA TRP A 523 -9.06 -29.00 -18.76
C TRP A 523 -8.56 -30.45 -18.94
N ALA A 524 -7.25 -30.68 -18.88
CA ALA A 524 -6.68 -32.03 -19.01
C ALA A 524 -7.18 -32.99 -17.91
N LEU A 525 -7.25 -32.54 -16.66
CA LEU A 525 -7.79 -33.32 -15.54
C LEU A 525 -9.28 -33.62 -15.69
N GLY A 526 -10.02 -32.75 -16.34
CA GLY A 526 -11.45 -32.95 -16.64
C GLY A 526 -11.69 -33.83 -17.88
N TYR A 527 -10.77 -33.80 -18.86
CA TYR A 527 -10.88 -34.51 -20.11
C TYR A 527 -10.43 -35.97 -20.01
N PHE A 528 -9.34 -36.27 -19.31
CA PHE A 528 -8.73 -37.58 -19.19
C PHE A 528 -9.12 -38.32 -17.91
N ASP A 529 -9.20 -39.65 -18.00
CA ASP A 529 -9.21 -40.55 -16.86
C ASP A 529 -7.76 -40.90 -16.42
N PHE A 530 -7.58 -41.65 -15.33
CA PHE A 530 -6.26 -42.10 -14.86
C PHE A 530 -5.55 -43.05 -15.82
N SER A 531 -6.23 -43.59 -16.82
CA SER A 531 -5.66 -44.44 -17.86
C SER A 531 -5.30 -43.64 -19.14
N MET A 532 -5.38 -42.29 -19.06
CA MET A 532 -5.14 -41.38 -20.19
C MET A 532 -6.08 -41.57 -21.39
N HIS A 533 -7.27 -42.13 -21.15
CA HIS A 533 -8.34 -42.19 -22.14
C HIS A 533 -9.34 -41.06 -21.91
N HIS A 534 -10.07 -40.70 -22.95
CA HIS A 534 -11.17 -39.72 -22.82
C HIS A 534 -12.22 -40.25 -21.83
N ALA A 535 -12.53 -39.48 -20.79
CA ALA A 535 -13.53 -39.86 -19.83
C ALA A 535 -14.95 -39.68 -20.42
N ALA A 536 -15.65 -40.78 -20.66
CA ALA A 536 -17.02 -40.75 -21.21
C ALA A 536 -18.04 -40.03 -20.26
N ASP A 537 -17.77 -40.03 -18.98
CA ASP A 537 -18.52 -39.30 -17.96
C ASP A 537 -17.60 -38.52 -17.06
N ALA A 538 -17.92 -37.27 -16.76
CA ALA A 538 -17.15 -36.38 -15.90
C ALA A 538 -16.84 -36.98 -14.52
N LYS A 539 -17.66 -37.88 -14.01
CA LYS A 539 -17.44 -38.60 -12.75
C LYS A 539 -16.17 -39.47 -12.78
N PHE A 540 -15.85 -40.07 -13.93
CA PHE A 540 -14.68 -40.94 -14.07
C PHE A 540 -13.41 -40.19 -14.49
N SER A 541 -13.51 -38.91 -14.82
CA SER A 541 -12.35 -38.09 -15.08
C SER A 541 -11.42 -38.02 -13.86
N MET A 542 -10.13 -37.69 -14.08
CA MET A 542 -9.20 -37.45 -12.98
C MET A 542 -9.74 -36.42 -11.99
N LEU A 543 -10.31 -35.31 -12.49
CA LEU A 543 -10.91 -34.25 -11.69
C LEU A 543 -12.11 -34.73 -10.88
N GLY A 544 -13.00 -35.54 -11.47
CA GLY A 544 -14.15 -36.13 -10.80
C GLY A 544 -13.74 -37.07 -9.65
N ARG A 545 -12.74 -37.94 -9.89
CA ARG A 545 -12.22 -38.81 -8.84
C ARG A 545 -11.50 -38.08 -7.71
N ILE A 546 -10.73 -37.01 -8.04
CA ILE A 546 -10.11 -36.13 -7.04
C ILE A 546 -11.22 -35.43 -6.22
N GLY A 547 -12.24 -34.91 -6.88
CA GLY A 547 -13.42 -34.32 -6.21
C GLY A 547 -14.11 -35.30 -5.26
N GLY A 548 -14.31 -36.55 -5.69
CA GLY A 548 -14.86 -37.63 -4.85
C GLY A 548 -13.99 -37.97 -3.65
N ALA A 549 -12.67 -38.02 -3.81
CA ALA A 549 -11.73 -38.26 -2.69
C ALA A 549 -11.74 -37.12 -1.67
N ILE A 550 -11.82 -35.88 -2.14
CA ILE A 550 -11.82 -34.68 -1.29
C ILE A 550 -13.20 -34.45 -0.63
N SER A 551 -14.29 -35.01 -1.16
CA SER A 551 -15.64 -34.84 -0.63
C SER A 551 -15.76 -35.25 0.83
N PHE A 552 -14.92 -36.18 1.31
CA PHE A 552 -14.84 -36.56 2.72
C PHE A 552 -14.55 -35.36 3.63
N ILE A 553 -13.66 -34.43 3.21
CA ILE A 553 -13.28 -33.23 3.98
C ILE A 553 -14.47 -32.24 4.05
N PHE A 554 -15.30 -32.20 3.03
CA PHE A 554 -16.41 -31.28 2.91
C PHE A 554 -17.77 -31.89 3.35
N SER A 555 -17.82 -33.17 3.61
CA SER A 555 -19.01 -33.86 4.13
C SER A 555 -19.58 -33.22 5.41
N PRO A 556 -18.77 -32.78 6.41
CA PRO A 556 -19.26 -32.09 7.60
C PRO A 556 -19.97 -30.75 7.31
N LEU A 557 -19.72 -30.15 6.13
CA LEU A 557 -20.35 -28.92 5.65
C LEU A 557 -21.64 -29.17 4.85
N GLY A 558 -22.09 -30.42 4.76
CA GLY A 558 -23.22 -30.83 3.91
C GLY A 558 -22.86 -30.88 2.40
N LEU A 559 -21.60 -30.79 2.03
CA LEU A 559 -21.11 -30.79 0.66
C LEU A 559 -20.44 -32.14 0.30
N SER A 560 -21.19 -33.20 0.41
CA SER A 560 -20.72 -34.57 0.14
C SER A 560 -20.72 -34.94 -1.36
N ASP A 561 -21.41 -34.19 -2.19
CA ASP A 561 -21.45 -34.43 -3.64
C ASP A 561 -20.12 -34.01 -4.29
N TRP A 562 -19.53 -34.93 -5.08
CA TRP A 562 -18.28 -34.72 -5.78
C TRP A 562 -18.31 -33.50 -6.74
N ARG A 563 -19.47 -33.15 -7.31
CA ARG A 563 -19.66 -32.02 -8.23
C ARG A 563 -19.39 -30.69 -7.52
N CYS A 564 -19.85 -30.56 -6.27
CA CYS A 564 -19.56 -29.39 -5.45
C CYS A 564 -18.08 -29.25 -5.18
N CYS A 565 -17.38 -30.35 -4.87
CA CYS A 565 -15.95 -30.36 -4.62
C CYS A 565 -15.15 -30.01 -5.88
N VAL A 566 -15.53 -30.55 -7.03
CA VAL A 566 -14.94 -30.20 -8.33
C VAL A 566 -15.11 -28.71 -8.63
N ALA A 567 -16.29 -28.14 -8.41
CA ALA A 567 -16.54 -26.72 -8.59
C ALA A 567 -15.71 -25.83 -7.66
N LEU A 568 -15.50 -26.25 -6.40
CA LEU A 568 -14.63 -25.54 -5.48
C LEU A 568 -13.15 -25.61 -5.92
N ILE A 569 -12.70 -26.75 -6.43
CA ILE A 569 -11.32 -26.92 -6.94
C ILE A 569 -11.10 -26.06 -8.19
N SER A 570 -12.03 -26.09 -9.15
CA SER A 570 -11.95 -25.25 -10.35
C SER A 570 -11.92 -23.77 -9.98
N GLY A 571 -12.69 -23.36 -8.96
CA GLY A 571 -12.70 -22.01 -8.42
C GLY A 571 -11.39 -21.57 -7.76
N LEU A 572 -10.46 -22.46 -7.44
CA LEU A 572 -9.11 -22.08 -7.02
C LEU A 572 -8.28 -21.52 -8.19
N VAL A 573 -8.51 -21.95 -9.39
CA VAL A 573 -7.83 -21.42 -10.59
C VAL A 573 -8.39 -20.04 -10.92
N ALA A 574 -9.70 -19.99 -11.15
CA ALA A 574 -10.41 -18.74 -11.41
C ALA A 574 -11.80 -18.83 -10.75
N ARG A 575 -12.19 -17.82 -9.99
CA ARG A 575 -13.43 -17.86 -9.18
C ARG A 575 -14.69 -17.97 -10.02
N GLU A 576 -14.69 -17.40 -11.19
CA GLU A 576 -15.79 -17.48 -12.17
C GLU A 576 -16.00 -18.89 -12.71
N THR A 577 -14.97 -19.74 -12.78
CA THR A 577 -15.11 -21.11 -13.27
C THR A 577 -15.94 -21.98 -12.34
N THR A 578 -16.09 -21.61 -11.06
CA THR A 578 -16.98 -22.31 -10.12
C THR A 578 -18.40 -22.39 -10.64
N VAL A 579 -18.96 -21.28 -11.15
CA VAL A 579 -20.31 -21.22 -11.69
C VAL A 579 -20.43 -22.01 -12.99
N SER A 580 -19.48 -21.83 -13.89
CA SER A 580 -19.45 -22.56 -15.15
C SER A 580 -19.38 -24.08 -14.92
N THR A 581 -18.54 -24.52 -13.98
CA THR A 581 -18.42 -25.93 -13.61
C THR A 581 -19.70 -26.46 -12.99
N LEU A 582 -20.32 -25.72 -12.07
CA LEU A 582 -21.63 -26.10 -11.49
C LEU A 582 -22.71 -26.19 -12.61
N GLY A 583 -22.75 -25.20 -13.51
CA GLY A 583 -23.67 -25.17 -14.62
C GLY A 583 -23.50 -26.37 -15.57
N ILE A 584 -22.27 -26.77 -15.87
CA ILE A 584 -21.96 -27.92 -16.73
C ILE A 584 -22.29 -29.23 -16.02
N LEU A 585 -21.94 -29.38 -14.75
CA LEU A 585 -22.09 -30.66 -14.01
C LEU A 585 -23.49 -30.87 -13.46
N ILE A 586 -24.25 -29.81 -13.18
CA ILE A 586 -25.56 -29.87 -12.51
C ILE A 586 -26.68 -29.39 -13.44
N GLY A 587 -26.39 -28.49 -14.38
CA GLY A 587 -27.40 -27.94 -15.30
C GLY A 587 -28.07 -26.68 -14.75
N SER A 588 -29.39 -26.61 -14.74
CA SER A 588 -30.15 -25.41 -14.35
C SER A 588 -30.13 -25.14 -12.84
N ALA A 589 -30.47 -23.92 -12.45
CA ALA A 589 -30.60 -23.52 -11.03
C ALA A 589 -31.65 -24.38 -10.24
N GLN A 590 -32.61 -24.95 -10.92
CA GLN A 590 -33.58 -25.90 -10.30
C GLN A 590 -32.90 -27.22 -9.96
N SER A 591 -32.05 -27.76 -10.84
CA SER A 591 -31.30 -28.99 -10.57
C SER A 591 -30.31 -28.86 -9.43
N VAL A 592 -29.85 -27.63 -9.12
CA VAL A 592 -28.99 -27.37 -7.97
C VAL A 592 -29.70 -27.64 -6.65
N ARG A 593 -31.02 -27.40 -6.58
CA ARG A 593 -31.83 -27.66 -5.38
C ARG A 593 -31.98 -29.17 -5.07
N ASP A 594 -31.90 -30.01 -6.07
CA ASP A 594 -31.98 -31.47 -5.89
C ASP A 594 -30.69 -32.07 -5.32
N ILE A 595 -29.56 -31.35 -5.48
CA ILE A 595 -28.23 -31.86 -5.12
C ILE A 595 -27.72 -31.21 -3.83
N ILE A 596 -28.06 -29.95 -3.58
CA ILE A 596 -27.54 -29.14 -2.46
C ILE A 596 -28.75 -28.72 -1.60
N SER A 597 -28.67 -28.94 -0.28
CA SER A 597 -29.66 -28.37 0.65
C SER A 597 -29.45 -26.85 0.84
N PRO A 598 -30.49 -26.09 1.25
CA PRO A 598 -30.32 -24.65 1.54
C PRO A 598 -29.22 -24.36 2.56
N GLN A 599 -29.08 -25.24 3.57
CA GLN A 599 -28.04 -25.13 4.59
C GLN A 599 -26.63 -25.34 4.00
N ALA A 600 -26.48 -26.33 3.13
CA ALA A 600 -25.25 -26.61 2.43
C ALA A 600 -24.92 -25.50 1.41
N ALA A 601 -25.91 -24.84 0.81
CA ALA A 601 -25.69 -23.64 -0.03
C ALA A 601 -25.13 -22.48 0.77
N CYS A 602 -25.60 -22.25 2.02
CA CYS A 602 -25.00 -21.25 2.91
C CYS A 602 -23.52 -21.58 3.22
N ALA A 603 -23.23 -22.85 3.51
CA ALA A 603 -21.85 -23.30 3.75
C ALA A 603 -20.97 -23.15 2.51
N PHE A 604 -21.48 -23.50 1.31
CA PHE A 604 -20.77 -23.33 0.05
C PHE A 604 -20.41 -21.86 -0.22
N MET A 605 -21.39 -20.95 -0.05
CA MET A 605 -21.17 -19.52 -0.22
C MET A 605 -20.13 -18.99 0.77
N SER A 606 -20.23 -19.39 2.04
CA SER A 606 -19.27 -18.98 3.09
C SER A 606 -17.87 -19.52 2.81
N PHE A 607 -17.76 -20.78 2.38
CA PHE A 607 -16.47 -21.38 2.01
C PHE A 607 -15.89 -20.70 0.76
N SER A 608 -16.68 -20.46 -0.25
CA SER A 608 -16.25 -19.74 -1.45
C SER A 608 -15.80 -18.31 -1.12
N LEU A 609 -16.45 -17.64 -0.15
CA LEU A 609 -16.05 -16.33 0.34
C LEU A 609 -14.66 -16.36 0.99
N LEU A 610 -14.42 -17.27 1.92
CA LEU A 610 -13.28 -17.24 2.84
C LEU A 610 -12.12 -18.12 2.39
N SER A 611 -12.34 -19.05 1.44
CA SER A 611 -11.31 -19.96 0.95
C SER A 611 -10.18 -19.24 0.23
N MET A 612 -9.05 -19.94 0.10
CA MET A 612 -7.84 -19.48 -0.60
C MET A 612 -8.19 -18.69 -1.87
N PRO A 613 -7.51 -17.58 -2.14
CA PRO A 613 -7.76 -16.78 -3.34
C PRO A 613 -7.38 -17.54 -4.61
N CYS A 614 -7.75 -17.00 -5.79
CA CYS A 614 -7.37 -17.59 -7.08
C CYS A 614 -5.86 -17.70 -7.24
N VAL A 615 -5.39 -18.62 -8.09
CA VAL A 615 -3.95 -18.89 -8.31
C VAL A 615 -3.17 -17.61 -8.64
N ALA A 616 -3.76 -16.68 -9.39
CA ALA A 616 -3.14 -15.39 -9.69
C ALA A 616 -2.90 -14.54 -8.42
N ALA A 617 -3.83 -14.57 -7.47
CA ALA A 617 -3.68 -13.87 -6.20
C ALA A 617 -2.67 -14.57 -5.28
N VAL A 618 -2.63 -15.91 -5.28
CA VAL A 618 -1.58 -16.68 -4.58
C VAL A 618 -0.19 -16.34 -5.12
N ALA A 619 -0.03 -16.23 -6.44
CA ALA A 619 1.22 -15.81 -7.06
C ALA A 619 1.62 -14.37 -6.66
N ALA A 620 0.64 -13.45 -6.58
CA ALA A 620 0.87 -12.10 -6.08
C ALA A 620 1.29 -12.11 -4.60
N LEU A 621 0.58 -12.87 -3.76
CA LEU A 621 0.88 -13.02 -2.34
C LEU A 621 2.30 -13.57 -2.11
N ARG A 622 2.69 -14.60 -2.88
CA ARG A 622 4.05 -15.16 -2.82
C ARG A 622 5.13 -14.14 -3.16
N ARG A 623 4.87 -13.27 -4.13
CA ARG A 623 5.81 -12.22 -4.53
C ARG A 623 5.94 -11.14 -3.47
N GLU A 624 4.85 -10.79 -2.77
CA GLU A 624 4.83 -9.71 -1.77
C GLU A 624 5.33 -10.16 -0.39
N LEU A 625 5.06 -11.40 0.02
CA LEU A 625 5.36 -11.92 1.36
C LEU A 625 6.47 -12.99 1.38
N GLY A 626 6.85 -13.53 0.23
CA GLY A 626 7.75 -14.68 0.13
C GLY A 626 7.05 -16.01 0.41
N THR A 627 7.68 -17.12 0.04
CA THR A 627 7.07 -18.47 0.05
C THR A 627 6.64 -18.93 1.45
N LYS A 628 7.49 -18.73 2.47
CA LYS A 628 7.20 -19.19 3.85
C LYS A 628 6.00 -18.49 4.47
N SER A 629 5.89 -17.17 4.29
CA SER A 629 4.76 -16.40 4.82
C SER A 629 3.47 -16.69 4.05
N THR A 630 3.55 -16.86 2.74
CA THR A 630 2.42 -17.24 1.90
C THR A 630 1.82 -18.56 2.34
N LEU A 631 2.64 -19.59 2.59
CA LEU A 631 2.13 -20.88 3.03
C LEU A 631 1.37 -20.77 4.38
N LYS A 632 1.89 -19.98 5.33
CA LYS A 632 1.20 -19.73 6.61
C LYS A 632 -0.15 -19.06 6.41
N VAL A 633 -0.22 -18.08 5.50
CA VAL A 633 -1.46 -17.37 5.16
C VAL A 633 -2.47 -18.31 4.52
N LEU A 634 -2.07 -19.12 3.54
CA LEU A 634 -2.96 -20.08 2.87
C LEU A 634 -3.53 -21.13 3.83
N ILE A 635 -2.71 -21.63 4.76
CA ILE A 635 -3.17 -22.55 5.82
C ILE A 635 -4.17 -21.85 6.73
N PHE A 636 -3.89 -20.61 7.14
CA PHE A 636 -4.79 -19.81 7.97
C PHE A 636 -6.14 -19.56 7.27
N GLU A 637 -6.12 -19.17 6.00
CA GLU A 637 -7.33 -18.96 5.19
C GLU A 637 -8.16 -20.24 5.05
N PHE A 638 -7.50 -21.37 4.78
CA PHE A 638 -8.20 -22.66 4.65
C PHE A 638 -8.88 -23.07 5.95
N ILE A 639 -8.16 -22.99 7.09
CA ILE A 639 -8.70 -23.32 8.41
C ILE A 639 -9.88 -22.40 8.75
N THR A 640 -9.73 -21.08 8.50
CA THR A 640 -10.78 -20.10 8.76
C THR A 640 -12.00 -20.36 7.88
N ALA A 641 -11.81 -20.61 6.58
CA ALA A 641 -12.88 -20.91 5.66
C ALA A 641 -13.65 -22.16 6.08
N TRP A 642 -12.94 -23.23 6.44
CA TRP A 642 -13.57 -24.49 6.85
C TRP A 642 -14.33 -24.34 8.17
N THR A 643 -13.72 -23.76 9.19
CA THR A 643 -14.34 -23.61 10.53
C THR A 643 -15.55 -22.68 10.51
N VAL A 644 -15.46 -21.56 9.81
CA VAL A 644 -16.59 -20.61 9.69
C VAL A 644 -17.71 -21.22 8.87
N SER A 645 -17.40 -21.90 7.76
CA SER A 645 -18.45 -22.55 6.94
C SER A 645 -19.13 -23.70 7.68
N PHE A 646 -18.40 -24.43 8.51
CA PHE A 646 -18.97 -25.44 9.40
C PHE A 646 -19.91 -24.80 10.43
N ALA A 647 -19.50 -23.70 11.06
CA ALA A 647 -20.35 -22.97 11.99
C ALA A 647 -21.62 -22.44 11.31
N VAL A 648 -21.49 -21.85 10.11
CA VAL A 648 -22.65 -21.39 9.31
C VAL A 648 -23.58 -22.53 8.97
N TYR A 649 -23.05 -23.69 8.55
CA TYR A 649 -23.85 -24.87 8.27
C TYR A 649 -24.62 -25.33 9.51
N ARG A 650 -23.98 -25.42 10.67
CA ARG A 650 -24.61 -25.83 11.93
C ARG A 650 -25.65 -24.83 12.39
N ILE A 651 -25.42 -23.54 12.27
CA ILE A 651 -26.42 -22.50 12.59
C ILE A 651 -27.63 -22.62 11.65
N ALA A 652 -27.37 -22.79 10.35
CA ALA A 652 -28.42 -22.93 9.36
C ALA A 652 -29.26 -24.21 9.52
N LEU A 653 -28.75 -25.25 10.21
CA LEU A 653 -29.53 -26.45 10.57
C LEU A 653 -30.45 -26.24 11.78
N LEU A 654 -30.19 -25.20 12.59
CA LEU A 654 -31.01 -24.88 13.77
C LEU A 654 -32.14 -23.91 13.46
N ILE A 655 -32.05 -23.23 12.31
CA ILE A 655 -33.10 -22.32 11.80
C ILE A 655 -33.95 -23.04 10.79
#